data_271b46155107ad7444dc7cd3033d3d51
#
_entry.id   271b46155107ad7444dc7cd3033d3d51
#
_cell.length_a   1.000
_cell.length_b   1.000
_cell.length_c   1.000
_cell.angle_alpha   90.00
_cell.angle_beta   90.00
_cell.angle_gamma   90.00
#
_symmetry.space_group_name_H-M   'P 1'
#
loop_
_entity.id
_entity.type
_entity.pdbx_description
1 polymer ?
#
loop_
_entity_poly.entity_id
_entity_poly.type
_entity_poly.pdbx_seq_one_letter_code
_entity_poly.pdbx_strand_id
1 'polypeptide(L)'
;MKLHRLLPVFALSLVACHHEEKTIAPDFLAQNLDTTVNPATDFFAYANGGWIKNSTIPPEESSWGIGQLVREDIYQRLRTISEKAATAGGPAGTVSQQIGDLWTSGMDSAAAEQQGLKPLQADLDSIRAIRTTGDLLRIAAQLHEKNIGVLFDDNVDQDAKNSEVMAFQLSQGGLGMPNRDYYFNTDPKSVKVREAYQHYLLLTFQQLDAGSAAPSTNDSAAAQTRATAVFNLETRLAKASRKLAELRDPIKNYNKLSKTALQKLTPTISWKDWFHNVGITGVDSVIVGQPEFYTAMNTELTRTKIEDWKNYLQSHLVMSSAPFLDKTTYTNFFNYRRSLSGATAPRPRWKRVLDAEERAMGEALGQLFVKEYFPPEAKQRYSDLVEAIRTAYKERIQKLTWMSDSTKQKALDKLAHITKKVGYPDKWKDFSALKIERGPWVLNMQRSAAWWRRYEFNRLGKPVDRTEWVMSPQTYNAYYNPSNNEIVLPAGQFAVPGKKDSELDDAFVYGYAAASTIGHEITHGFDDEGRQFDANGNLHDWWQPEDGKQFRQRATFIIRQFSEFNPVDTLHVNGDATQGENIADLGGLLIGLDAFRKTPSYAKDEKIGGLTPLQRYFLGYAYGWMYQQRKEALASQLTTDVHAPAKERVNGPVVNIPEFYQAFHVKYGDKMFRADSLRVNIW
;
A
#
# COMPACT_ATOMS: atom_id res chain seq x y z
N MET A 1 -61.74 -33.52 75.13
CA MET A 1 -62.13 -32.68 74.00
C MET A 1 -61.46 -31.32 74.18
N LYS A 2 -60.39 -31.01 73.50
CA LYS A 2 -59.69 -29.68 73.51
C LYS A 2 -59.54 -29.23 72.05
N LEU A 3 -60.22 -28.13 71.73
CA LEU A 3 -60.13 -27.40 70.46
C LEU A 3 -58.81 -26.67 70.41
N HIS A 4 -58.04 -26.89 69.38
CA HIS A 4 -56.84 -26.05 69.01
C HIS A 4 -57.22 -25.12 67.85
N ARG A 5 -57.16 -23.82 68.12
CA ARG A 5 -57.31 -22.76 67.14
C ARG A 5 -55.96 -22.59 66.36
N LEU A 6 -56.03 -22.72 65.06
CA LEU A 6 -54.93 -22.35 64.15
C LEU A 6 -55.09 -20.89 63.72
N LEU A 7 -54.08 -20.07 63.98
CA LEU A 7 -53.87 -18.71 63.39
C LEU A 7 -53.17 -18.83 62.08
N PRO A 8 -53.56 -18.09 61.03
CA PRO A 8 -52.79 -18.01 59.81
C PRO A 8 -51.66 -16.97 59.93
N VAL A 9 -50.41 -17.39 59.62
CA VAL A 9 -49.29 -16.53 59.46
C VAL A 9 -49.26 -15.96 58.03
N PHE A 10 -49.46 -14.65 57.87
CA PHE A 10 -49.29 -13.95 56.62
C PHE A 10 -47.80 -13.76 56.42
N ALA A 11 -47.19 -14.44 55.45
CA ALA A 11 -45.83 -14.16 54.96
C ALA A 11 -45.87 -12.99 53.95
N LEU A 12 -45.39 -11.83 54.34
CA LEU A 12 -45.09 -10.73 53.43
C LEU A 12 -43.83 -11.11 52.59
N SER A 13 -44.00 -11.46 51.37
CA SER A 13 -42.92 -11.56 50.40
C SER A 13 -42.49 -10.16 49.93
N LEU A 14 -41.39 -9.67 50.46
CA LEU A 14 -40.67 -8.51 49.89
C LEU A 14 -40.07 -8.89 48.54
N VAL A 15 -40.72 -8.45 47.44
CA VAL A 15 -40.13 -8.47 46.12
C VAL A 15 -39.06 -7.38 46.06
N ALA A 16 -37.81 -7.76 46.28
CA ALA A 16 -36.67 -6.89 45.98
C ALA A 16 -36.55 -6.78 44.42
N CYS A 17 -36.99 -5.65 43.89
CA CYS A 17 -36.60 -5.27 42.53
C CYS A 17 -35.08 -5.12 42.47
N HIS A 18 -34.40 -6.17 42.00
CA HIS A 18 -33.03 -6.01 41.51
C HIS A 18 -33.12 -5.19 40.22
N HIS A 19 -32.82 -3.90 40.30
CA HIS A 19 -32.36 -3.18 39.14
C HIS A 19 -30.99 -3.78 38.79
N GLU A 20 -30.96 -4.64 37.79
CA GLU A 20 -29.72 -4.88 37.06
C GLU A 20 -29.31 -3.52 36.48
N GLU A 21 -28.37 -2.86 37.12
CA GLU A 21 -27.58 -1.83 36.46
C GLU A 21 -26.97 -2.51 35.21
N LYS A 22 -27.55 -2.24 34.05
CA LYS A 22 -26.86 -2.52 32.77
C LYS A 22 -25.51 -1.84 32.86
N THR A 23 -24.47 -2.59 33.16
CA THR A 23 -23.10 -2.13 33.01
C THR A 23 -22.96 -1.78 31.52
N ILE A 24 -23.05 -0.49 31.21
CA ILE A 24 -22.79 0.03 29.87
C ILE A 24 -21.34 -0.35 29.57
N ALA A 25 -21.13 -1.20 28.55
CA ALA A 25 -19.80 -1.58 28.15
C ALA A 25 -18.96 -0.29 27.94
N PRO A 26 -17.73 -0.24 28.45
CA PRO A 26 -16.89 0.96 28.29
C PRO A 26 -16.78 1.35 26.82
N ASP A 27 -16.85 2.65 26.53
CA ASP A 27 -16.68 3.18 25.18
C ASP A 27 -15.34 2.70 24.59
N PHE A 28 -15.35 2.18 23.37
CA PHE A 28 -14.16 1.57 22.75
C PHE A 28 -13.03 2.57 22.51
N LEU A 29 -13.34 3.85 22.27
CA LEU A 29 -12.31 4.89 22.21
C LEU A 29 -11.66 5.11 23.58
N ALA A 30 -12.47 5.16 24.64
CA ALA A 30 -11.98 5.34 26.00
C ALA A 30 -11.05 4.19 26.44
N GLN A 31 -11.28 2.96 25.96
CA GLN A 31 -10.43 1.79 26.27
C GLN A 31 -9.02 1.91 25.64
N ASN A 32 -8.87 2.65 24.54
CA ASN A 32 -7.59 2.83 23.85
C ASN A 32 -6.74 3.96 24.45
N LEU A 33 -7.34 4.82 25.29
CA LEU A 33 -6.65 5.97 25.88
C LEU A 33 -5.57 5.54 26.88
N ASP A 34 -4.46 6.24 26.84
CA ASP A 34 -3.50 6.29 27.92
C ASP A 34 -3.67 7.59 28.71
N THR A 35 -4.50 7.57 29.73
CA THR A 35 -4.81 8.74 30.54
C THR A 35 -3.63 9.22 31.41
N THR A 36 -2.52 8.49 31.45
CA THR A 36 -1.27 8.93 32.12
C THR A 36 -0.46 9.87 31.23
N VAL A 37 -0.77 9.94 29.94
CA VAL A 37 -0.14 10.85 28.97
C VAL A 37 -1.01 12.09 28.81
N ASN A 38 -0.38 13.27 28.88
CA ASN A 38 -1.08 14.52 28.59
C ASN A 38 -1.22 14.67 27.05
N PRO A 39 -2.45 14.80 26.49
CA PRO A 39 -2.67 14.99 25.04
C PRO A 39 -1.98 16.24 24.47
N ALA A 40 -1.75 17.26 25.32
CA ALA A 40 -0.97 18.45 24.94
C ALA A 40 0.55 18.19 24.83
N THR A 41 1.01 17.01 25.24
CA THR A 41 2.42 16.58 25.10
C THR A 41 2.63 15.61 23.96
N ASP A 42 1.75 14.62 23.80
CA ASP A 42 1.80 13.60 22.75
C ASP A 42 0.39 13.03 22.55
N PHE A 43 -0.30 13.54 21.53
CA PHE A 43 -1.68 13.17 21.28
C PHE A 43 -1.82 11.73 20.77
N PHE A 44 -0.88 11.25 19.94
CA PHE A 44 -0.88 9.86 19.50
C PHE A 44 -0.76 8.89 20.69
N ALA A 45 0.17 9.15 21.59
CA ALA A 45 0.38 8.33 22.77
C ALA A 45 -0.82 8.39 23.74
N TYR A 46 -1.48 9.54 23.86
CA TYR A 46 -2.72 9.67 24.63
C TYR A 46 -3.86 8.84 24.01
N ALA A 47 -4.08 8.99 22.70
CA ALA A 47 -5.21 8.36 22.00
C ALA A 47 -5.10 6.84 21.88
N ASN A 48 -3.89 6.32 21.66
CA ASN A 48 -3.63 4.92 21.31
C ASN A 48 -2.78 4.17 22.32
N GLY A 49 -2.21 4.87 23.31
CA GLY A 49 -1.22 4.31 24.24
C GLY A 49 -1.77 3.21 25.13
N GLY A 50 -3.05 3.26 25.51
CA GLY A 50 -3.70 2.18 26.26
C GLY A 50 -3.74 0.87 25.47
N TRP A 51 -4.10 0.93 24.19
CA TRP A 51 -4.05 -0.24 23.30
C TRP A 51 -2.62 -0.71 23.06
N ILE A 52 -1.68 0.21 22.75
CA ILE A 52 -0.27 -0.13 22.45
C ILE A 52 0.39 -0.83 23.64
N LYS A 53 0.17 -0.39 24.88
CA LYS A 53 0.71 -1.02 26.09
C LYS A 53 0.22 -2.44 26.33
N ASN A 54 -1.02 -2.73 25.91
CA ASN A 54 -1.67 -4.03 26.10
C ASN A 54 -1.57 -4.93 24.86
N SER A 55 -0.85 -4.50 23.83
CA SER A 55 -0.74 -5.19 22.57
C SER A 55 0.71 -5.51 22.23
N THR A 56 0.97 -6.67 21.66
CA THR A 56 2.30 -7.08 21.20
C THR A 56 2.28 -7.35 19.69
N ILE A 57 3.35 -6.97 19.01
CA ILE A 57 3.51 -7.29 17.59
C ILE A 57 3.74 -8.80 17.46
N PRO A 58 2.87 -9.56 16.76
CA PRO A 58 3.08 -10.99 16.52
C PRO A 58 4.47 -11.26 15.91
N PRO A 59 5.07 -12.43 16.19
CA PRO A 59 6.40 -12.76 15.69
C PRO A 59 6.55 -12.67 14.16
N GLU A 60 5.50 -13.01 13.44
CA GLU A 60 5.45 -13.01 11.98
C GLU A 60 5.17 -11.64 11.35
N GLU A 61 4.78 -10.65 12.16
CA GLU A 61 4.42 -9.32 11.68
C GLU A 61 5.55 -8.30 11.93
N SER A 62 5.67 -7.33 11.04
CA SER A 62 6.61 -6.20 11.16
C SER A 62 6.00 -5.05 11.96
N SER A 63 4.69 -5.03 12.06
CA SER A 63 3.88 -3.99 12.68
C SER A 63 2.55 -4.58 13.14
N TRP A 64 1.88 -3.86 14.03
CA TRP A 64 0.57 -4.26 14.54
C TRP A 64 -0.28 -3.02 14.83
N GLY A 65 -1.51 -3.03 14.36
CA GLY A 65 -2.40 -1.89 14.49
C GLY A 65 -3.75 -2.14 13.85
N ILE A 66 -4.54 -1.10 13.66
CA ILE A 66 -5.91 -1.20 13.13
C ILE A 66 -5.96 -1.94 11.80
N GLY A 67 -5.04 -1.64 10.86
CA GLY A 67 -4.99 -2.29 9.55
C GLY A 67 -4.74 -3.79 9.64
N GLN A 68 -3.87 -4.24 10.56
CA GLN A 68 -3.62 -5.67 10.78
C GLN A 68 -4.79 -6.36 11.47
N LEU A 69 -5.46 -5.69 12.41
CA LEU A 69 -6.65 -6.23 13.08
C LEU A 69 -7.78 -6.44 12.07
N VAL A 70 -8.05 -5.48 11.19
CA VAL A 70 -9.03 -5.62 10.10
C VAL A 70 -8.60 -6.74 9.14
N ARG A 71 -7.33 -6.79 8.77
CA ARG A 71 -6.82 -7.84 7.88
C ARG A 71 -6.96 -9.24 8.47
N GLU A 72 -6.74 -9.41 9.79
CA GLU A 72 -6.94 -10.71 10.43
C GLU A 72 -8.41 -11.19 10.32
N ASP A 73 -9.37 -10.31 10.51
CA ASP A 73 -10.78 -10.64 10.31
C ASP A 73 -11.07 -10.99 8.84
N ILE A 74 -10.56 -10.20 7.90
CA ILE A 74 -10.67 -10.47 6.47
C ILE A 74 -10.02 -11.80 6.11
N TYR A 75 -8.83 -12.12 6.62
CA TYR A 75 -8.16 -13.39 6.38
C TYR A 75 -8.99 -14.60 6.81
N GLN A 76 -9.67 -14.55 7.98
CA GLN A 76 -10.52 -15.66 8.42
C GLN A 76 -11.70 -15.86 7.47
N ARG A 77 -12.29 -14.77 6.98
CA ARG A 77 -13.40 -14.80 6.02
C ARG A 77 -12.94 -15.36 4.67
N LEU A 78 -11.83 -14.86 4.12
CA LEU A 78 -11.25 -15.34 2.86
C LEU A 78 -10.81 -16.81 2.95
N ARG A 79 -10.20 -17.20 4.07
CA ARG A 79 -9.87 -18.60 4.33
C ARG A 79 -11.09 -19.50 4.24
N THR A 80 -12.21 -19.11 4.86
CA THR A 80 -13.47 -19.85 4.79
C THR A 80 -13.97 -19.98 3.35
N ILE A 81 -13.87 -18.91 2.56
CA ILE A 81 -14.23 -18.90 1.14
C ILE A 81 -13.34 -19.89 0.35
N SER A 82 -12.01 -19.82 0.51
CA SER A 82 -11.04 -20.65 -0.21
C SER A 82 -11.17 -22.13 0.15
N GLU A 83 -11.38 -22.47 1.44
CA GLU A 83 -11.59 -23.85 1.91
C GLU A 83 -12.92 -24.43 1.36
N LYS A 84 -13.99 -23.63 1.32
CA LYS A 84 -15.28 -24.04 0.69
C LYS A 84 -15.07 -24.27 -0.81
N ALA A 85 -14.37 -23.38 -1.52
CA ALA A 85 -14.09 -23.50 -2.95
C ALA A 85 -13.22 -24.73 -3.26
N ALA A 86 -12.21 -25.03 -2.44
CA ALA A 86 -11.35 -26.20 -2.58
C ALA A 86 -12.12 -27.53 -2.43
N THR A 87 -13.15 -27.55 -1.57
CA THR A 87 -14.01 -28.72 -1.32
C THR A 87 -15.08 -28.86 -2.41
N ALA A 88 -15.69 -27.76 -2.83
CA ALA A 88 -16.78 -27.78 -3.83
C ALA A 88 -16.26 -28.10 -5.22
N GLY A 89 -15.04 -27.63 -5.56
CA GLY A 89 -14.51 -27.70 -6.93
C GLY A 89 -15.35 -26.89 -7.90
N GLY A 90 -15.41 -27.35 -9.15
CA GLY A 90 -16.23 -26.74 -10.21
C GLY A 90 -15.71 -27.06 -11.62
N PRO A 91 -16.45 -26.68 -12.67
CA PRO A 91 -15.95 -26.73 -14.03
C PRO A 91 -14.71 -25.86 -14.21
N ALA A 92 -13.80 -26.27 -15.09
CA ALA A 92 -12.57 -25.52 -15.39
C ALA A 92 -12.90 -24.08 -15.82
N GLY A 93 -12.16 -23.12 -15.29
CA GLY A 93 -12.31 -21.68 -15.57
C GLY A 93 -13.39 -20.97 -14.74
N THR A 94 -14.09 -21.68 -13.83
CA THR A 94 -14.98 -21.02 -12.86
C THR A 94 -14.20 -20.46 -11.68
N VAL A 95 -14.66 -19.35 -11.11
CA VAL A 95 -14.05 -18.71 -9.93
C VAL A 95 -13.86 -19.71 -8.80
N SER A 96 -14.85 -20.55 -8.52
CA SER A 96 -14.77 -21.57 -7.45
C SER A 96 -13.64 -22.58 -7.73
N GLN A 97 -13.54 -23.11 -8.96
CA GLN A 97 -12.46 -24.03 -9.33
C GLN A 97 -11.07 -23.36 -9.20
N GLN A 98 -10.93 -22.15 -9.74
CA GLN A 98 -9.65 -21.45 -9.76
C GLN A 98 -9.15 -21.13 -8.34
N ILE A 99 -10.01 -20.58 -7.47
CA ILE A 99 -9.69 -20.32 -6.06
C ILE A 99 -9.37 -21.63 -5.34
N GLY A 100 -10.23 -22.66 -5.47
CA GLY A 100 -10.02 -23.92 -4.79
C GLY A 100 -8.76 -24.67 -5.20
N ASP A 101 -8.40 -24.63 -6.48
CA ASP A 101 -7.17 -25.27 -6.99
C ASP A 101 -5.91 -24.46 -6.62
N LEU A 102 -5.98 -23.13 -6.60
CA LEU A 102 -4.86 -22.29 -6.14
C LEU A 102 -4.62 -22.49 -4.65
N TRP A 103 -5.69 -22.49 -3.83
CA TRP A 103 -5.61 -22.82 -2.40
C TRP A 103 -4.98 -24.18 -2.17
N THR A 104 -5.48 -25.22 -2.83
CA THR A 104 -4.97 -26.60 -2.70
C THR A 104 -3.50 -26.67 -3.05
N SER A 105 -3.10 -26.09 -4.19
CA SER A 105 -1.70 -26.05 -4.64
C SER A 105 -0.80 -25.30 -3.67
N GLY A 106 -1.30 -24.18 -3.14
CA GLY A 106 -0.57 -23.36 -2.16
C GLY A 106 -0.41 -24.07 -0.81
N MET A 107 -1.39 -24.84 -0.36
CA MET A 107 -1.38 -25.55 0.92
C MET A 107 -0.58 -26.85 0.89
N ASP A 108 -0.28 -27.44 -0.29
CA ASP A 108 0.50 -28.66 -0.42
C ASP A 108 2.00 -28.42 -0.18
N SER A 109 2.36 -28.40 1.11
CA SER A 109 3.78 -28.24 1.51
C SER A 109 4.63 -29.46 1.18
N ALA A 110 4.07 -30.67 1.20
CA ALA A 110 4.80 -31.90 0.92
C ALA A 110 5.27 -31.94 -0.54
N ALA A 111 4.39 -31.60 -1.49
CA ALA A 111 4.76 -31.48 -2.88
C ALA A 111 5.83 -30.39 -3.11
N ALA A 112 5.73 -29.24 -2.43
CA ALA A 112 6.72 -28.19 -2.54
C ALA A 112 8.11 -28.65 -2.07
N GLU A 113 8.22 -29.35 -0.93
CA GLU A 113 9.47 -29.91 -0.42
C GLU A 113 10.08 -30.94 -1.40
N GLN A 114 9.24 -31.81 -1.96
CA GLN A 114 9.72 -32.84 -2.92
C GLN A 114 10.22 -32.21 -4.23
N GLN A 115 9.63 -31.11 -4.65
CA GLN A 115 9.95 -30.47 -5.93
C GLN A 115 11.17 -29.56 -5.84
N GLY A 116 11.37 -28.84 -4.73
CA GLY A 116 12.44 -27.85 -4.57
C GLY A 116 12.46 -26.84 -5.72
N LEU A 117 13.61 -26.68 -6.37
CA LEU A 117 13.80 -25.78 -7.53
C LEU A 117 13.37 -26.39 -8.88
N LYS A 118 12.96 -27.67 -8.94
CA LYS A 118 12.58 -28.33 -10.22
C LYS A 118 11.57 -27.58 -11.07
N PRO A 119 10.52 -26.93 -10.49
CA PRO A 119 9.58 -26.14 -11.28
C PRO A 119 10.21 -24.98 -12.05
N LEU A 120 11.39 -24.51 -11.65
CA LEU A 120 12.13 -23.42 -12.30
C LEU A 120 13.16 -23.93 -13.34
N GLN A 121 13.31 -25.26 -13.49
CA GLN A 121 14.41 -25.84 -14.28
C GLN A 121 14.45 -25.35 -15.72
N ALA A 122 13.30 -25.26 -16.38
CA ALA A 122 13.21 -24.79 -17.77
C ALA A 122 13.71 -23.34 -17.94
N ASP A 123 13.40 -22.46 -16.96
CA ASP A 123 13.87 -21.08 -16.96
C ASP A 123 15.38 -21.02 -16.68
N LEU A 124 15.85 -21.79 -15.69
CA LEU A 124 17.28 -21.88 -15.37
C LEU A 124 18.10 -22.38 -16.57
N ASP A 125 17.61 -23.38 -17.31
CA ASP A 125 18.28 -23.89 -18.50
C ASP A 125 18.28 -22.86 -19.64
N SER A 126 17.19 -22.12 -19.81
CA SER A 126 17.09 -21.00 -20.76
C SER A 126 18.11 -19.90 -20.45
N ILE A 127 18.26 -19.54 -19.17
CA ILE A 127 19.25 -18.55 -18.70
C ILE A 127 20.69 -19.08 -18.95
N ARG A 128 20.98 -20.35 -18.64
CA ARG A 128 22.29 -20.97 -18.90
C ARG A 128 22.66 -20.98 -20.39
N ALA A 129 21.67 -21.08 -21.25
CA ALA A 129 21.85 -21.13 -22.71
C ALA A 129 22.19 -19.77 -23.35
N ILE A 130 22.07 -18.65 -22.64
CA ILE A 130 22.39 -17.29 -23.13
C ILE A 130 23.82 -17.23 -23.64
N ARG A 131 24.05 -16.69 -24.85
CA ARG A 131 25.36 -16.49 -25.45
C ARG A 131 25.61 -15.04 -25.89
N THR A 132 24.54 -14.30 -26.17
CA THR A 132 24.58 -12.96 -26.72
C THR A 132 23.70 -11.98 -25.91
N THR A 133 23.91 -10.68 -26.08
CA THR A 133 23.02 -9.65 -25.52
C THR A 133 21.59 -9.78 -26.06
N GLY A 134 21.42 -10.22 -27.30
CA GLY A 134 20.10 -10.52 -27.88
C GLY A 134 19.39 -11.65 -27.15
N ASP A 135 20.11 -12.76 -26.83
CA ASP A 135 19.55 -13.84 -26.01
C ASP A 135 19.18 -13.34 -24.61
N LEU A 136 20.06 -12.54 -23.99
CA LEU A 136 19.81 -11.94 -22.68
C LEU A 136 18.51 -11.15 -22.64
N LEU A 137 18.30 -10.25 -23.60
CA LEU A 137 17.11 -9.42 -23.70
C LEU A 137 15.85 -10.24 -23.97
N ARG A 138 15.95 -11.28 -24.80
CA ARG A 138 14.83 -12.20 -25.07
C ARG A 138 14.43 -12.96 -23.80
N ILE A 139 15.39 -13.49 -23.04
CA ILE A 139 15.11 -14.19 -21.79
C ILE A 139 14.60 -13.22 -20.71
N ALA A 140 15.13 -11.99 -20.62
CA ALA A 140 14.61 -10.96 -19.74
C ALA A 140 13.13 -10.65 -20.02
N ALA A 141 12.73 -10.52 -21.29
CA ALA A 141 11.33 -10.33 -21.67
C ALA A 141 10.42 -11.50 -21.22
N GLN A 142 10.91 -12.75 -21.34
CA GLN A 142 10.19 -13.93 -20.83
C GLN A 142 10.06 -13.94 -19.29
N LEU A 143 11.08 -13.43 -18.56
CA LEU A 143 11.01 -13.27 -17.11
C LEU A 143 10.03 -12.18 -16.71
N HIS A 144 9.99 -11.07 -17.45
CA HIS A 144 8.97 -10.01 -17.26
C HIS A 144 7.54 -10.55 -17.42
N GLU A 145 7.29 -11.45 -18.39
CA GLU A 145 5.98 -12.10 -18.53
C GLU A 145 5.56 -12.85 -17.26
N LYS A 146 6.52 -13.36 -16.50
CA LYS A 146 6.32 -14.07 -15.23
C LYS A 146 6.37 -13.14 -13.99
N ASN A 147 6.36 -11.82 -14.21
CA ASN A 147 6.52 -10.79 -13.17
C ASN A 147 7.82 -10.93 -12.37
N ILE A 148 8.91 -11.28 -13.05
CA ILE A 148 10.26 -11.31 -12.47
C ILE A 148 10.98 -10.06 -12.93
N GLY A 149 11.12 -9.08 -12.04
CA GLY A 149 11.73 -7.78 -12.33
C GLY A 149 13.24 -7.92 -12.55
N VAL A 150 13.68 -7.67 -13.78
CA VAL A 150 15.09 -7.68 -14.18
C VAL A 150 15.36 -6.55 -15.14
N LEU A 151 16.57 -6.02 -15.18
CA LEU A 151 17.04 -4.92 -16.03
C LEU A 151 16.33 -3.59 -15.72
N PHE A 152 15.07 -3.45 -16.07
CA PHE A 152 14.22 -2.26 -15.94
C PHE A 152 12.76 -2.71 -15.80
N ASP A 153 11.87 -1.79 -15.49
CA ASP A 153 10.43 -2.06 -15.46
C ASP A 153 9.76 -1.55 -16.74
N ASP A 154 8.79 -2.30 -17.24
CA ASP A 154 7.95 -1.93 -18.37
C ASP A 154 6.49 -2.32 -18.10
N ASN A 155 5.57 -1.42 -18.42
CA ASN A 155 4.13 -1.58 -18.22
C ASN A 155 3.33 -0.84 -19.29
N VAL A 156 2.03 -1.07 -19.31
CA VAL A 156 1.05 -0.30 -20.09
C VAL A 156 0.11 0.39 -19.12
N ASP A 157 0.20 1.72 -19.07
CA ASP A 157 -0.62 2.52 -18.18
C ASP A 157 -1.13 3.76 -18.91
N GLN A 158 -2.00 4.53 -18.28
CA GLN A 158 -2.55 5.77 -18.81
C GLN A 158 -1.43 6.76 -19.18
N ASP A 159 -1.54 7.40 -20.35
CA ASP A 159 -0.66 8.50 -20.70
C ASP A 159 -1.04 9.72 -19.86
N ALA A 160 -0.16 10.12 -18.94
CA ALA A 160 -0.44 11.21 -18.02
C ALA A 160 -0.78 12.55 -18.73
N LYS A 161 -0.32 12.79 -19.97
CA LYS A 161 -0.67 13.98 -20.75
C LYS A 161 -1.86 13.78 -21.71
N ASN A 162 -2.36 12.57 -21.81
CA ASN A 162 -3.58 12.25 -22.56
C ASN A 162 -4.30 11.08 -21.87
N SER A 163 -5.04 11.42 -20.83
CA SER A 163 -5.69 10.45 -19.92
C SER A 163 -6.74 9.54 -20.59
N GLU A 164 -7.04 9.74 -21.88
CA GLU A 164 -7.99 8.91 -22.63
C GLU A 164 -7.32 7.68 -23.29
N VAL A 165 -5.98 7.61 -23.30
CA VAL A 165 -5.26 6.54 -23.97
C VAL A 165 -4.27 5.83 -23.07
N MET A 166 -4.07 4.54 -23.37
CA MET A 166 -3.04 3.73 -22.73
C MET A 166 -1.72 3.84 -23.51
N ALA A 167 -0.61 4.01 -22.80
CA ALA A 167 0.72 4.16 -23.34
C ALA A 167 1.69 3.12 -22.77
N PHE A 168 2.67 2.70 -23.56
CA PHE A 168 3.77 1.89 -23.07
C PHE A 168 4.75 2.75 -22.29
N GLN A 169 5.06 2.34 -21.07
CA GLN A 169 5.91 3.07 -20.15
C GLN A 169 7.14 2.26 -19.75
N LEU A 170 8.23 2.95 -19.55
CA LEU A 170 9.52 2.40 -19.15
C LEU A 170 10.04 3.14 -17.93
N SER A 171 10.42 2.41 -16.88
CA SER A 171 10.99 2.97 -15.65
C SER A 171 12.22 2.22 -15.17
N GLN A 172 12.96 2.86 -14.26
CA GLN A 172 14.09 2.23 -13.59
C GLN A 172 13.63 1.02 -12.77
N GLY A 173 14.44 -0.06 -12.77
CA GLY A 173 14.10 -1.31 -12.07
C GLY A 173 15.31 -2.22 -11.89
N GLY A 174 15.06 -3.50 -11.68
CA GLY A 174 16.08 -4.55 -11.68
C GLY A 174 17.02 -4.57 -10.48
N LEU A 175 16.63 -4.01 -9.33
CA LEU A 175 17.40 -4.07 -8.09
C LEU A 175 16.86 -5.17 -7.16
N GLY A 176 17.75 -5.88 -6.48
CA GLY A 176 17.38 -6.91 -5.51
C GLY A 176 17.08 -6.34 -4.10
N MET A 177 17.59 -5.16 -3.75
CA MET A 177 17.19 -4.40 -2.57
C MET A 177 16.09 -3.37 -2.93
N PRO A 178 15.29 -2.89 -1.95
CA PRO A 178 14.07 -2.11 -2.23
C PRO A 178 14.27 -0.85 -3.06
N ASN A 179 15.37 -0.13 -2.88
CA ASN A 179 15.73 1.04 -3.70
C ASN A 179 17.25 1.26 -3.70
N ARG A 180 17.68 2.27 -4.47
CA ARG A 180 19.10 2.62 -4.62
C ARG A 180 19.82 2.97 -3.32
N ASP A 181 19.13 3.55 -2.35
CA ASP A 181 19.75 4.09 -1.14
C ASP A 181 20.33 2.98 -0.25
N TYR A 182 19.78 1.78 -0.27
CA TYR A 182 20.34 0.61 0.43
C TYR A 182 21.73 0.21 -0.08
N TYR A 183 22.09 0.54 -1.31
CA TYR A 183 23.41 0.26 -1.87
C TYR A 183 24.50 1.24 -1.39
N PHE A 184 24.10 2.45 -0.94
CA PHE A 184 25.04 3.55 -0.65
C PHE A 184 24.99 4.08 0.78
N ASN A 185 23.83 4.02 1.45
CA ASN A 185 23.70 4.56 2.78
C ASN A 185 24.62 3.86 3.78
N THR A 186 25.20 4.63 4.70
CA THR A 186 26.21 4.15 5.66
C THR A 186 25.65 4.00 7.09
N ASP A 187 24.37 4.26 7.29
CA ASP A 187 23.73 4.02 8.57
C ASP A 187 23.74 2.50 8.90
N PRO A 188 23.80 2.14 10.19
CA PRO A 188 23.97 0.73 10.60
C PRO A 188 22.88 -0.21 10.09
N LYS A 189 21.65 0.29 9.88
CA LYS A 189 20.53 -0.54 9.40
C LYS A 189 20.61 -0.81 7.91
N SER A 190 20.94 0.18 7.10
CA SER A 190 21.19 0.01 5.67
C SER A 190 22.37 -0.94 5.43
N VAL A 191 23.43 -0.83 6.24
CA VAL A 191 24.57 -1.76 6.19
C VAL A 191 24.13 -3.20 6.50
N LYS A 192 23.36 -3.41 7.57
CA LYS A 192 22.84 -4.75 7.95
C LYS A 192 21.95 -5.36 6.86
N VAL A 193 21.09 -4.56 6.21
CA VAL A 193 20.26 -5.03 5.08
C VAL A 193 21.14 -5.46 3.90
N ARG A 194 22.16 -4.69 3.58
CA ARG A 194 23.11 -4.96 2.51
C ARG A 194 23.88 -6.26 2.76
N GLU A 195 24.37 -6.47 3.99
CA GLU A 195 25.03 -7.71 4.40
C GLU A 195 24.09 -8.93 4.31
N ALA A 196 22.84 -8.78 4.80
CA ALA A 196 21.84 -9.84 4.71
C ALA A 196 21.49 -10.17 3.25
N TYR A 197 21.45 -9.18 2.36
CA TYR A 197 21.22 -9.39 0.93
C TYR A 197 22.40 -10.14 0.27
N GLN A 198 23.64 -9.73 0.53
CA GLN A 198 24.84 -10.42 0.02
C GLN A 198 24.90 -11.88 0.50
N HIS A 199 24.55 -12.11 1.76
CA HIS A 199 24.46 -13.47 2.29
C HIS A 199 23.33 -14.29 1.63
N TYR A 200 22.18 -13.69 1.36
CA TYR A 200 21.10 -14.32 0.61
C TYR A 200 21.54 -14.73 -0.79
N LEU A 201 22.26 -13.86 -1.52
CA LEU A 201 22.82 -14.18 -2.84
C LEU A 201 23.78 -15.38 -2.76
N LEU A 202 24.66 -15.42 -1.76
CA LEU A 202 25.57 -16.54 -1.53
C LEU A 202 24.80 -17.86 -1.36
N LEU A 203 23.80 -17.89 -0.45
CA LEU A 203 22.98 -19.08 -0.20
C LEU A 203 22.19 -19.52 -1.44
N THR A 204 21.72 -18.56 -2.24
CA THR A 204 21.02 -18.83 -3.51
C THR A 204 21.94 -19.55 -4.49
N PHE A 205 23.17 -19.09 -4.66
CA PHE A 205 24.12 -19.74 -5.57
C PHE A 205 24.61 -21.08 -5.04
N GLN A 206 24.84 -21.25 -3.74
CA GLN A 206 25.12 -22.55 -3.15
C GLN A 206 23.99 -23.55 -3.42
N GLN A 207 22.73 -23.14 -3.33
CA GLN A 207 21.58 -24.00 -3.62
C GLN A 207 21.49 -24.35 -5.12
N LEU A 208 21.77 -23.41 -6.01
CA LEU A 208 21.79 -23.63 -7.46
C LEU A 208 22.92 -24.56 -7.90
N ASP A 209 24.08 -24.51 -7.24
CA ASP A 209 25.25 -25.33 -7.54
C ASP A 209 25.14 -26.75 -6.94
N ALA A 210 24.50 -26.88 -5.78
CA ALA A 210 24.31 -28.18 -5.13
C ALA A 210 23.34 -29.10 -5.91
N GLY A 211 22.44 -28.57 -6.72
CA GLY A 211 21.39 -29.36 -7.35
C GLY A 211 20.58 -30.12 -6.30
N SER A 212 20.77 -31.48 -6.27
CA SER A 212 20.19 -32.38 -5.26
C SER A 212 21.21 -32.90 -4.24
N ALA A 213 22.49 -32.48 -4.30
CA ALA A 213 23.57 -32.91 -3.43
C ALA A 213 23.95 -31.86 -2.37
N ALA A 214 24.51 -32.23 -1.25
CA ALA A 214 25.01 -31.29 -0.24
C ALA A 214 26.22 -30.51 -0.77
N PRO A 215 26.31 -29.16 -0.54
CA PRO A 215 27.39 -28.31 -1.04
C PRO A 215 28.75 -28.71 -0.51
N SER A 216 29.80 -28.66 -1.36
CA SER A 216 31.20 -28.82 -0.96
C SER A 216 31.85 -27.45 -0.64
N THR A 217 33.02 -27.46 0.04
CA THR A 217 33.74 -26.20 0.37
C THR A 217 34.25 -25.44 -0.85
N ASN A 218 34.56 -26.13 -1.97
CA ASN A 218 34.99 -25.52 -3.22
C ASN A 218 33.80 -24.81 -3.92
N ASP A 219 32.58 -25.31 -3.77
CA ASP A 219 31.37 -24.72 -4.30
C ASP A 219 31.07 -23.36 -3.63
N SER A 220 31.49 -23.18 -2.37
CA SER A 220 31.29 -21.94 -1.62
C SER A 220 32.08 -20.75 -2.19
N ALA A 221 33.30 -20.94 -2.68
CA ALA A 221 34.11 -19.86 -3.28
C ALA A 221 33.58 -19.45 -4.64
N ALA A 222 33.09 -20.38 -5.45
CA ALA A 222 32.43 -20.11 -6.73
C ALA A 222 31.11 -19.35 -6.50
N ALA A 223 30.27 -19.81 -5.56
CA ALA A 223 29.03 -19.13 -5.19
C ALA A 223 29.26 -17.72 -4.67
N GLN A 224 30.31 -17.48 -3.87
CA GLN A 224 30.69 -16.14 -3.39
C GLN A 224 31.09 -15.21 -4.55
N THR A 225 31.83 -15.72 -5.54
CA THR A 225 32.23 -14.95 -6.73
C THR A 225 31.01 -14.52 -7.52
N ARG A 226 30.03 -15.41 -7.72
CA ARG A 226 28.76 -15.15 -8.41
C ARG A 226 27.92 -14.13 -7.63
N ALA A 227 27.78 -14.29 -6.32
CA ALA A 227 27.05 -13.35 -5.45
C ALA A 227 27.65 -11.94 -5.52
N THR A 228 28.99 -11.84 -5.48
CA THR A 228 29.69 -10.57 -5.58
C THR A 228 29.50 -9.90 -6.96
N ALA A 229 29.52 -10.69 -8.04
CA ALA A 229 29.28 -10.18 -9.39
C ALA A 229 27.88 -9.58 -9.53
N VAL A 230 26.83 -10.25 -9.01
CA VAL A 230 25.44 -9.74 -9.00
C VAL A 230 25.36 -8.45 -8.19
N PHE A 231 25.85 -8.44 -6.96
CA PHE A 231 25.82 -7.25 -6.10
C PHE A 231 26.51 -6.04 -6.73
N ASN A 232 27.67 -6.23 -7.36
CA ASN A 232 28.40 -5.19 -8.04
C ASN A 232 27.65 -4.66 -9.27
N LEU A 233 27.00 -5.52 -10.04
CA LEU A 233 26.16 -5.13 -11.17
C LEU A 233 24.98 -4.26 -10.70
N GLU A 234 24.24 -4.73 -9.72
CA GLU A 234 23.12 -3.96 -9.15
C GLU A 234 23.54 -2.64 -8.53
N THR A 235 24.71 -2.59 -7.88
CA THR A 235 25.28 -1.34 -7.36
C THR A 235 25.49 -0.31 -8.47
N ARG A 236 25.91 -0.75 -9.67
CA ARG A 236 26.08 0.16 -10.83
C ARG A 236 24.73 0.62 -11.37
N LEU A 237 23.72 -0.24 -11.42
CA LEU A 237 22.34 0.13 -11.79
C LEU A 237 21.73 1.09 -10.75
N ALA A 238 21.90 0.81 -9.47
CA ALA A 238 21.46 1.67 -8.38
C ALA A 238 22.07 3.07 -8.44
N LYS A 239 23.33 3.18 -8.87
CA LYS A 239 23.99 4.48 -9.05
C LYS A 239 23.30 5.36 -10.09
N ALA A 240 22.75 4.75 -11.13
CA ALA A 240 22.02 5.44 -12.20
C ALA A 240 20.55 5.69 -11.89
N SER A 241 20.02 5.08 -10.82
CA SER A 241 18.62 5.23 -10.41
C SER A 241 18.41 6.55 -9.65
N ARG A 242 17.23 7.15 -9.83
CA ARG A 242 16.77 8.32 -9.06
C ARG A 242 16.41 7.93 -7.62
N LYS A 243 16.51 8.91 -6.75
CA LYS A 243 16.04 8.80 -5.35
C LYS A 243 14.52 8.86 -5.27
N LEU A 244 13.97 8.39 -4.14
CA LEU A 244 12.53 8.35 -3.87
C LEU A 244 11.84 9.70 -4.12
N ALA A 245 12.38 10.80 -3.59
CA ALA A 245 11.80 12.14 -3.77
C ALA A 245 11.78 12.59 -5.25
N GLU A 246 12.77 12.19 -6.05
CA GLU A 246 12.83 12.52 -7.48
C GLU A 246 11.83 11.73 -8.32
N LEU A 247 11.44 10.54 -7.84
CA LEU A 247 10.42 9.71 -8.50
C LEU A 247 9.00 10.25 -8.32
N ARG A 248 8.78 11.14 -7.36
CA ARG A 248 7.48 11.77 -7.13
C ARG A 248 7.11 12.83 -8.17
N ASP A 249 8.07 13.47 -8.85
CA ASP A 249 7.81 14.55 -9.79
C ASP A 249 7.25 14.02 -11.12
N PRO A 250 5.93 14.15 -11.40
CA PRO A 250 5.31 13.56 -12.58
C PRO A 250 5.78 14.21 -13.88
N ILE A 251 6.27 15.47 -13.83
CA ILE A 251 6.79 16.17 -15.02
C ILE A 251 8.18 15.65 -15.38
N LYS A 252 9.07 15.52 -14.40
CA LYS A 252 10.43 14.99 -14.62
C LYS A 252 10.41 13.53 -15.05
N ASN A 253 9.43 12.76 -14.63
CA ASN A 253 9.28 11.34 -14.97
C ASN A 253 8.44 11.12 -16.25
N TYR A 254 8.04 12.17 -16.96
CA TYR A 254 7.35 12.07 -18.24
C TYR A 254 8.23 12.50 -19.41
N ASN A 255 8.88 11.54 -20.05
CA ASN A 255 9.70 11.78 -21.25
C ASN A 255 9.20 10.91 -22.40
N LYS A 256 8.26 11.44 -23.21
CA LYS A 256 7.68 10.73 -24.35
C LYS A 256 8.65 10.75 -25.53
N LEU A 257 9.13 9.57 -25.94
CA LEU A 257 10.10 9.37 -27.00
C LEU A 257 9.46 8.58 -28.15
N SER A 258 9.80 8.95 -29.39
CA SER A 258 9.52 8.07 -30.54
C SER A 258 10.39 6.81 -30.49
N LYS A 259 9.98 5.73 -31.18
CA LYS A 259 10.82 4.52 -31.29
C LYS A 259 12.24 4.82 -31.78
N THR A 260 12.37 5.73 -32.73
CA THR A 260 13.70 6.15 -33.25
C THR A 260 14.54 6.86 -32.17
N ALA A 261 13.92 7.74 -31.38
CA ALA A 261 14.61 8.42 -30.29
C ALA A 261 15.00 7.43 -29.17
N LEU A 262 14.12 6.49 -28.82
CA LEU A 262 14.40 5.44 -27.87
C LEU A 262 15.53 4.52 -28.33
N GLN A 263 15.53 4.10 -29.61
CA GLN A 263 16.60 3.29 -30.20
C GLN A 263 17.95 4.05 -30.21
N LYS A 264 17.92 5.36 -30.39
CA LYS A 264 19.13 6.21 -30.30
C LYS A 264 19.63 6.34 -28.85
N LEU A 265 18.74 6.42 -27.87
CA LEU A 265 19.07 6.48 -26.45
C LEU A 265 19.78 5.20 -25.98
N THR A 266 19.33 4.04 -26.47
CA THR A 266 19.82 2.72 -26.07
C THR A 266 20.09 1.82 -27.29
N PRO A 267 21.16 2.10 -28.06
CA PRO A 267 21.45 1.41 -29.33
C PRO A 267 21.69 -0.10 -29.20
N THR A 268 22.09 -0.59 -28.01
CA THR A 268 22.32 -2.02 -27.74
C THR A 268 21.03 -2.79 -27.58
N ILE A 269 19.93 -2.14 -27.20
CA ILE A 269 18.61 -2.78 -27.05
C ILE A 269 17.88 -2.70 -28.40
N SER A 270 17.60 -3.86 -29.01
CA SER A 270 16.68 -3.92 -30.16
C SER A 270 15.25 -3.76 -29.66
N TRP A 271 14.71 -2.54 -29.65
CA TRP A 271 13.34 -2.29 -29.23
C TRP A 271 12.28 -2.96 -30.09
N LYS A 272 12.61 -3.19 -31.38
CA LYS A 272 11.75 -3.98 -32.25
C LYS A 272 11.59 -5.41 -31.72
N ASP A 273 12.71 -6.05 -31.34
CA ASP A 273 12.68 -7.42 -30.81
C ASP A 273 12.13 -7.46 -29.39
N TRP A 274 12.40 -6.43 -28.55
CA TRP A 274 11.80 -6.31 -27.22
C TRP A 274 10.28 -6.30 -27.31
N PHE A 275 9.68 -5.39 -28.10
CA PHE A 275 8.23 -5.31 -28.28
C PHE A 275 7.64 -6.60 -28.81
N HIS A 276 8.32 -7.24 -29.77
CA HIS A 276 7.90 -8.55 -30.29
C HIS A 276 7.90 -9.61 -29.18
N ASN A 277 8.96 -9.68 -28.36
CA ASN A 277 9.12 -10.67 -27.31
C ASN A 277 8.12 -10.49 -26.16
N VAL A 278 7.71 -9.26 -25.86
CA VAL A 278 6.64 -8.98 -24.87
C VAL A 278 5.23 -8.97 -25.48
N GLY A 279 5.11 -9.34 -26.76
CA GLY A 279 3.81 -9.54 -27.41
C GLY A 279 3.07 -8.27 -27.82
N ILE A 280 3.79 -7.14 -28.00
CA ILE A 280 3.17 -5.87 -28.40
C ILE A 280 3.48 -5.49 -29.83
N THR A 281 2.49 -4.86 -30.49
CA THR A 281 2.61 -4.29 -31.83
C THR A 281 2.07 -2.86 -31.85
N GLY A 282 2.42 -2.09 -32.88
CA GLY A 282 1.84 -0.75 -33.08
C GLY A 282 2.35 0.33 -32.12
N VAL A 283 3.48 0.11 -31.45
CA VAL A 283 4.10 1.15 -30.58
C VAL A 283 4.78 2.19 -31.45
N ASP A 284 4.34 3.43 -31.42
CA ASP A 284 4.96 4.57 -32.12
C ASP A 284 5.81 5.44 -31.19
N SER A 285 5.41 5.49 -29.93
CA SER A 285 6.11 6.24 -28.89
C SER A 285 6.00 5.52 -27.55
N VAL A 286 6.93 5.81 -26.64
CA VAL A 286 7.00 5.30 -25.27
C VAL A 286 7.23 6.44 -24.30
N ILE A 287 6.75 6.31 -23.07
CA ILE A 287 7.06 7.24 -21.98
C ILE A 287 8.22 6.64 -21.17
N VAL A 288 9.33 7.34 -21.11
CA VAL A 288 10.51 6.92 -20.35
C VAL A 288 10.62 7.76 -19.09
N GLY A 289 10.50 7.12 -17.94
CA GLY A 289 10.56 7.82 -16.65
C GLY A 289 11.93 8.44 -16.37
N GLN A 290 12.98 7.65 -16.55
CA GLN A 290 14.37 8.05 -16.20
C GLN A 290 15.33 7.75 -17.36
N PRO A 291 15.44 8.65 -18.36
CA PRO A 291 16.31 8.44 -19.53
C PRO A 291 17.78 8.17 -19.20
N GLU A 292 18.30 8.81 -18.14
CA GLU A 292 19.67 8.61 -17.68
C GLU A 292 19.93 7.18 -17.20
N PHE A 293 18.93 6.54 -16.56
CA PHE A 293 19.02 5.14 -16.18
C PHE A 293 19.16 4.23 -17.40
N TYR A 294 18.40 4.48 -18.45
CA TYR A 294 18.44 3.70 -19.70
C TYR A 294 19.78 3.87 -20.43
N THR A 295 20.37 5.07 -20.40
CA THR A 295 21.72 5.31 -20.92
C THR A 295 22.76 4.49 -20.16
N ALA A 296 22.67 4.44 -18.82
CA ALA A 296 23.57 3.64 -17.99
C ALA A 296 23.34 2.13 -18.21
N MET A 297 22.11 1.67 -18.29
CA MET A 297 21.75 0.28 -18.60
C MET A 297 22.35 -0.15 -19.96
N ASN A 298 22.23 0.69 -20.99
CA ASN A 298 22.83 0.41 -22.28
C ASN A 298 24.35 0.22 -22.20
N THR A 299 25.03 1.01 -21.36
CA THR A 299 26.45 0.86 -21.09
C THR A 299 26.76 -0.45 -20.38
N GLU A 300 25.95 -0.81 -19.37
CA GLU A 300 26.12 -2.09 -18.66
C GLU A 300 25.92 -3.30 -19.57
N LEU A 301 24.96 -3.26 -20.49
CA LEU A 301 24.74 -4.32 -21.47
C LEU A 301 25.94 -4.58 -22.39
N THR A 302 26.79 -3.57 -22.63
CA THR A 302 27.98 -3.70 -23.48
C THR A 302 29.24 -4.11 -22.70
N ARG A 303 29.38 -3.70 -21.45
CA ARG A 303 30.62 -3.89 -20.68
C ARG A 303 30.63 -5.06 -19.73
N THR A 304 29.43 -5.49 -19.28
CA THR A 304 29.29 -6.57 -18.29
C THR A 304 29.34 -7.93 -19.00
N LYS A 305 30.09 -8.87 -18.44
CA LYS A 305 30.22 -10.22 -18.99
C LYS A 305 28.86 -10.92 -19.01
N ILE A 306 28.59 -11.68 -20.06
CA ILE A 306 27.36 -12.48 -20.20
C ILE A 306 27.14 -13.40 -18.98
N GLU A 307 28.22 -13.97 -18.42
CA GLU A 307 28.12 -14.83 -17.25
C GLU A 307 27.61 -14.10 -15.99
N ASP A 308 28.02 -12.85 -15.79
CA ASP A 308 27.49 -12.02 -14.68
C ASP A 308 26.01 -11.70 -14.87
N TRP A 309 25.56 -11.47 -16.11
CA TRP A 309 24.14 -11.33 -16.44
C TRP A 309 23.34 -12.62 -16.21
N LYS A 310 23.88 -13.79 -16.53
CA LYS A 310 23.23 -15.08 -16.19
C LYS A 310 23.06 -15.23 -14.70
N ASN A 311 24.10 -14.93 -13.92
CA ASN A 311 24.02 -14.97 -12.46
C ASN A 311 22.94 -14.04 -11.93
N TYR A 312 22.88 -12.81 -12.45
CA TYR A 312 21.87 -11.83 -12.11
C TYR A 312 20.44 -12.34 -12.41
N LEU A 313 20.19 -12.85 -13.61
CA LEU A 313 18.87 -13.39 -13.96
C LEU A 313 18.48 -14.61 -13.09
N GLN A 314 19.43 -15.50 -12.79
CA GLN A 314 19.18 -16.68 -11.93
C GLN A 314 18.82 -16.26 -10.50
N SER A 315 19.53 -15.29 -9.92
CA SER A 315 19.25 -14.82 -8.56
C SER A 315 17.87 -14.14 -8.46
N HIS A 316 17.49 -13.32 -9.44
CA HIS A 316 16.17 -12.68 -9.50
C HIS A 316 15.04 -13.69 -9.73
N LEU A 317 15.23 -14.70 -10.58
CA LEU A 317 14.27 -15.77 -10.77
C LEU A 317 14.00 -16.52 -9.45
N VAL A 318 15.05 -16.91 -8.73
CA VAL A 318 14.90 -17.60 -7.45
C VAL A 318 14.27 -16.68 -6.41
N MET A 319 14.71 -15.42 -6.30
CA MET A 319 14.20 -14.48 -5.33
C MET A 319 12.70 -14.22 -5.50
N SER A 320 12.23 -13.99 -6.72
CA SER A 320 10.81 -13.75 -7.02
C SER A 320 9.95 -15.00 -6.80
N SER A 321 10.54 -16.19 -6.99
CA SER A 321 9.85 -17.48 -6.86
C SER A 321 9.87 -18.04 -5.42
N ALA A 322 10.82 -17.61 -4.58
CA ALA A 322 11.08 -18.17 -3.25
C ALA A 322 9.84 -18.28 -2.33
N PRO A 323 8.88 -17.31 -2.32
CA PRO A 323 7.68 -17.42 -1.51
C PRO A 323 6.80 -18.65 -1.81
N PHE A 324 6.94 -19.23 -2.99
CA PHE A 324 6.09 -20.30 -3.53
C PHE A 324 6.77 -21.66 -3.62
N LEU A 325 8.02 -21.76 -3.16
CA LEU A 325 8.86 -22.97 -3.24
C LEU A 325 8.97 -23.70 -1.89
N ASP A 326 9.98 -24.56 -1.78
CA ASP A 326 10.30 -25.35 -0.60
C ASP A 326 10.72 -24.48 0.62
N LYS A 327 10.75 -25.12 1.78
CA LYS A 327 11.06 -24.47 3.05
C LYS A 327 12.46 -23.86 3.07
N THR A 328 13.46 -24.53 2.48
CA THR A 328 14.84 -24.02 2.47
C THR A 328 14.94 -22.74 1.67
N THR A 329 14.44 -22.73 0.44
CA THR A 329 14.41 -21.54 -0.43
C THR A 329 13.64 -20.39 0.23
N TYR A 330 12.47 -20.68 0.79
CA TYR A 330 11.68 -19.68 1.50
C TYR A 330 12.37 -19.14 2.75
N THR A 331 13.04 -20.01 3.54
CA THR A 331 13.74 -19.59 4.76
C THR A 331 14.91 -18.67 4.43
N ASN A 332 15.70 -18.95 3.39
CA ASN A 332 16.77 -18.08 2.93
C ASN A 332 16.23 -16.70 2.53
N PHE A 333 15.17 -16.67 1.76
CA PHE A 333 14.47 -15.43 1.39
C PHE A 333 13.93 -14.68 2.63
N PHE A 334 13.25 -15.38 3.54
CA PHE A 334 12.74 -14.79 4.78
C PHE A 334 13.85 -14.17 5.62
N ASN A 335 15.00 -14.83 5.76
CA ASN A 335 16.14 -14.33 6.54
C ASN A 335 16.71 -13.02 5.98
N TYR A 336 16.70 -12.85 4.66
CA TYR A 336 16.97 -11.55 4.04
C TYR A 336 15.85 -10.53 4.36
N ARG A 337 14.59 -10.88 4.08
CA ARG A 337 13.45 -9.97 4.25
C ARG A 337 13.24 -9.51 5.70
N ARG A 338 13.58 -10.36 6.68
CA ARG A 338 13.48 -9.97 8.10
C ARG A 338 14.44 -8.85 8.49
N SER A 339 15.54 -8.63 7.77
CA SER A 339 16.44 -7.50 8.01
C SER A 339 15.76 -6.15 7.71
N LEU A 340 14.76 -6.17 6.82
CA LEU A 340 13.91 -5.02 6.48
C LEU A 340 12.69 -4.90 7.39
N SER A 341 12.08 -6.03 7.75
CA SER A 341 10.78 -6.07 8.45
C SER A 341 10.90 -6.21 9.97
N GLY A 342 12.03 -6.77 10.46
CA GLY A 342 12.22 -7.11 11.88
C GLY A 342 11.35 -8.29 12.34
N ALA A 343 10.56 -8.94 11.47
CA ALA A 343 9.79 -10.13 11.81
C ALA A 343 10.70 -11.25 12.31
N THR A 344 10.30 -11.95 13.37
CA THR A 344 11.11 -12.99 14.00
C THR A 344 10.72 -14.41 13.59
N ALA A 345 9.53 -14.58 12.99
CA ALA A 345 9.04 -15.82 12.44
C ALA A 345 8.41 -15.59 11.05
N PRO A 346 8.41 -16.61 10.17
CA PRO A 346 7.70 -16.51 8.89
C PRO A 346 6.18 -16.55 9.12
N ARG A 347 5.43 -15.88 8.24
CA ARG A 347 3.96 -15.93 8.28
C ARG A 347 3.46 -17.36 8.05
N PRO A 348 2.37 -17.78 8.73
CA PRO A 348 1.73 -19.06 8.51
C PRO A 348 1.44 -19.32 7.02
N ARG A 349 1.60 -20.56 6.55
CA ARG A 349 1.47 -20.91 5.12
C ARG A 349 0.12 -20.46 4.56
N TRP A 350 -0.98 -20.70 5.28
CA TRP A 350 -2.31 -20.34 4.82
C TRP A 350 -2.49 -18.84 4.58
N LYS A 351 -1.89 -17.96 5.40
CA LYS A 351 -1.88 -16.51 5.16
C LYS A 351 -1.09 -16.16 3.89
N ARG A 352 0.05 -16.81 3.66
CA ARG A 352 0.85 -16.60 2.45
C ARG A 352 0.11 -17.07 1.19
N VAL A 353 -0.70 -18.12 1.31
CA VAL A 353 -1.55 -18.60 0.21
C VAL A 353 -2.64 -17.60 -0.09
N LEU A 354 -3.32 -17.05 0.92
CA LEU A 354 -4.30 -15.97 0.72
C LEU A 354 -3.68 -14.72 0.08
N ASP A 355 -2.49 -14.31 0.52
CA ASP A 355 -1.76 -13.20 -0.11
C ASP A 355 -1.46 -13.46 -1.60
N ALA A 356 -1.23 -14.72 -1.97
CA ALA A 356 -1.02 -15.13 -3.35
C ALA A 356 -2.33 -15.16 -4.15
N GLU A 357 -3.44 -15.62 -3.56
CA GLU A 357 -4.77 -15.58 -4.17
C GLU A 357 -5.23 -14.14 -4.42
N GLU A 358 -5.00 -13.25 -3.45
CA GLU A 358 -5.26 -11.81 -3.61
C GLU A 358 -4.51 -11.23 -4.81
N ARG A 359 -3.22 -11.52 -4.95
CA ARG A 359 -2.44 -11.08 -6.12
C ARG A 359 -2.88 -11.72 -7.42
N ALA A 360 -3.28 -12.97 -7.39
CA ALA A 360 -3.66 -13.71 -8.58
C ALA A 360 -5.04 -13.30 -9.11
N MET A 361 -6.02 -13.15 -8.22
CA MET A 361 -7.42 -12.98 -8.58
C MET A 361 -8.23 -12.32 -7.46
N GLY A 362 -7.68 -11.26 -6.86
CA GLY A 362 -8.27 -10.57 -5.71
C GLY A 362 -9.67 -10.03 -5.95
N GLU A 363 -9.98 -9.57 -7.18
CA GLU A 363 -11.31 -9.08 -7.51
C GLU A 363 -12.34 -10.23 -7.57
N ALA A 364 -11.94 -11.43 -7.99
CA ALA A 364 -12.82 -12.61 -7.95
C ALA A 364 -13.10 -13.06 -6.50
N LEU A 365 -12.08 -13.04 -5.63
CA LEU A 365 -12.28 -13.21 -4.18
C LEU A 365 -13.20 -12.12 -3.61
N GLY A 366 -13.00 -10.87 -4.02
CA GLY A 366 -13.81 -9.72 -3.63
C GLY A 366 -15.28 -9.87 -3.98
N GLN A 367 -15.58 -10.44 -5.14
CA GLN A 367 -16.97 -10.73 -5.54
C GLN A 367 -17.68 -11.67 -4.54
N LEU A 368 -16.98 -12.70 -4.05
CA LEU A 368 -17.51 -13.60 -3.03
C LEU A 368 -17.58 -12.91 -1.66
N PHE A 369 -16.57 -12.11 -1.31
CA PHE A 369 -16.50 -11.40 -0.05
C PHE A 369 -17.63 -10.38 0.12
N VAL A 370 -17.87 -9.50 -0.85
CA VAL A 370 -18.88 -8.44 -0.70
C VAL A 370 -20.30 -8.98 -0.66
N LYS A 371 -20.55 -10.08 -1.36
CA LYS A 371 -21.86 -10.76 -1.33
C LYS A 371 -22.24 -11.20 0.07
N GLU A 372 -21.24 -11.55 0.90
CA GLU A 372 -21.48 -12.09 2.25
C GLU A 372 -21.30 -11.03 3.36
N TYR A 373 -20.39 -10.03 3.15
CA TYR A 373 -19.90 -9.19 4.25
C TYR A 373 -20.05 -7.67 4.07
N PHE A 374 -20.55 -7.17 2.94
CA PHE A 374 -20.70 -5.73 2.73
C PHE A 374 -22.11 -5.38 2.21
N PRO A 375 -23.03 -4.98 3.10
CA PRO A 375 -24.42 -4.71 2.74
C PRO A 375 -24.56 -3.41 1.94
N PRO A 376 -25.60 -3.29 1.07
CA PRO A 376 -25.83 -2.09 0.26
C PRO A 376 -26.00 -0.80 1.07
N GLU A 377 -26.55 -0.89 2.29
CA GLU A 377 -26.76 0.24 3.19
C GLU A 377 -25.42 0.89 3.60
N ALA A 378 -24.38 0.08 3.85
CA ALA A 378 -23.04 0.59 4.12
C ALA A 378 -22.47 1.31 2.88
N LYS A 379 -22.62 0.75 1.67
CA LYS A 379 -22.22 1.43 0.42
C LYS A 379 -22.87 2.80 0.29
N GLN A 380 -24.18 2.90 0.60
CA GLN A 380 -24.91 4.18 0.53
C GLN A 380 -24.39 5.17 1.56
N ARG A 381 -24.24 4.78 2.83
CA ARG A 381 -23.76 5.65 3.91
C ARG A 381 -22.41 6.29 3.55
N TYR A 382 -21.45 5.51 3.08
CA TYR A 382 -20.13 6.05 2.72
C TYR A 382 -20.17 6.86 1.42
N SER A 383 -21.07 6.54 0.49
CA SER A 383 -21.32 7.36 -0.68
C SER A 383 -21.87 8.76 -0.32
N ASP A 384 -22.76 8.83 0.66
CA ASP A 384 -23.30 10.10 1.15
C ASP A 384 -22.24 10.90 1.92
N LEU A 385 -21.38 10.21 2.66
CA LEU A 385 -20.26 10.83 3.36
C LEU A 385 -19.27 11.49 2.37
N VAL A 386 -19.00 10.87 1.22
CA VAL A 386 -18.20 11.49 0.14
C VAL A 386 -18.82 12.80 -0.31
N GLU A 387 -20.15 12.89 -0.49
CA GLU A 387 -20.80 14.13 -0.92
C GLU A 387 -20.77 15.21 0.16
N ALA A 388 -20.88 14.83 1.44
CA ALA A 388 -20.71 15.77 2.55
C ALA A 388 -19.31 16.39 2.57
N ILE A 389 -18.27 15.57 2.37
CA ILE A 389 -16.87 16.00 2.29
C ILE A 389 -16.64 16.87 1.06
N ARG A 390 -17.15 16.48 -0.11
CA ARG A 390 -17.05 17.28 -1.34
C ARG A 390 -17.67 18.68 -1.15
N THR A 391 -18.83 18.76 -0.50
CA THR A 391 -19.51 20.02 -0.18
C THR A 391 -18.67 20.89 0.74
N ALA A 392 -18.10 20.32 1.80
CA ALA A 392 -17.22 21.04 2.72
C ALA A 392 -15.96 21.56 2.01
N TYR A 393 -15.37 20.74 1.14
CA TYR A 393 -14.18 21.14 0.39
C TYR A 393 -14.45 22.28 -0.59
N LYS A 394 -15.59 22.22 -1.31
CA LYS A 394 -16.06 23.32 -2.17
C LYS A 394 -16.09 24.65 -1.42
N GLU A 395 -16.73 24.68 -0.24
CA GLU A 395 -16.83 25.90 0.57
C GLU A 395 -15.46 26.38 1.07
N ARG A 396 -14.57 25.45 1.41
CA ARG A 396 -13.22 25.77 1.86
C ARG A 396 -12.40 26.40 0.72
N ILE A 397 -12.38 25.83 -0.48
CA ILE A 397 -11.71 26.39 -1.66
C ILE A 397 -12.22 27.81 -1.94
N GLN A 398 -13.53 28.05 -1.86
CA GLN A 398 -14.11 29.36 -2.07
C GLN A 398 -13.61 30.44 -1.10
N LYS A 399 -13.26 30.02 0.14
CA LYS A 399 -12.77 30.92 1.21
C LYS A 399 -11.25 31.15 1.19
N LEU A 400 -10.47 30.41 0.40
CA LEU A 400 -9.01 30.60 0.33
C LEU A 400 -8.68 32.03 -0.13
N THR A 401 -7.89 32.74 0.64
CA THR A 401 -7.52 34.14 0.35
C THR A 401 -6.27 34.29 -0.51
N TRP A 402 -5.44 33.24 -0.54
CA TRP A 402 -4.17 33.25 -1.27
C TRP A 402 -4.28 32.76 -2.72
N MET A 403 -5.36 32.09 -3.08
CA MET A 403 -5.60 31.52 -4.40
C MET A 403 -6.45 32.51 -5.23
N SER A 404 -6.05 32.78 -6.45
CA SER A 404 -6.81 33.65 -7.38
C SER A 404 -8.16 33.04 -7.76
N ASP A 405 -9.13 33.88 -8.13
CA ASP A 405 -10.46 33.42 -8.53
C ASP A 405 -10.41 32.48 -9.76
N SER A 406 -9.50 32.74 -10.69
CA SER A 406 -9.30 31.88 -11.87
C SER A 406 -8.86 30.44 -11.46
N THR A 407 -7.91 30.32 -10.54
CA THR A 407 -7.45 29.01 -10.05
C THR A 407 -8.53 28.34 -9.18
N LYS A 408 -9.23 29.11 -8.33
CA LYS A 408 -10.38 28.59 -7.55
C LYS A 408 -11.45 27.99 -8.44
N GLN A 409 -11.82 28.68 -9.54
CA GLN A 409 -12.86 28.18 -10.44
C GLN A 409 -12.46 26.83 -11.06
N LYS A 410 -11.20 26.69 -11.49
CA LYS A 410 -10.68 25.43 -12.03
C LYS A 410 -10.57 24.33 -10.95
N ALA A 411 -10.19 24.70 -9.71
CA ALA A 411 -10.17 23.78 -8.58
C ALA A 411 -11.58 23.27 -8.24
N LEU A 412 -12.58 24.14 -8.27
CA LEU A 412 -13.98 23.78 -8.06
C LEU A 412 -14.52 22.88 -9.19
N ASP A 413 -14.13 23.16 -10.42
CA ASP A 413 -14.44 22.31 -11.57
C ASP A 413 -13.83 20.91 -11.42
N LYS A 414 -12.54 20.84 -11.07
CA LYS A 414 -11.86 19.56 -10.80
C LYS A 414 -12.53 18.79 -9.67
N LEU A 415 -12.86 19.44 -8.56
CA LEU A 415 -13.56 18.82 -7.42
C LEU A 415 -14.93 18.25 -7.83
N ALA A 416 -15.67 18.97 -8.67
CA ALA A 416 -16.97 18.53 -9.17
C ALA A 416 -16.86 17.29 -10.08
N HIS A 417 -15.76 17.15 -10.82
CA HIS A 417 -15.50 16.03 -11.72
C HIS A 417 -14.83 14.82 -11.05
N ILE A 418 -14.49 14.89 -9.75
CA ILE A 418 -13.95 13.70 -9.05
C ILE A 418 -14.99 12.58 -9.10
N THR A 419 -14.63 11.47 -9.75
CA THR A 419 -15.44 10.25 -9.74
C THR A 419 -15.26 9.52 -8.40
N LYS A 420 -16.36 9.07 -7.79
CA LYS A 420 -16.31 8.25 -6.57
C LYS A 420 -16.63 6.78 -6.88
N LYS A 421 -15.82 5.90 -6.35
CA LYS A 421 -16.01 4.44 -6.40
C LYS A 421 -16.03 3.93 -4.96
N VAL A 422 -17.15 3.36 -4.51
CA VAL A 422 -17.37 2.99 -3.11
C VAL A 422 -17.74 1.51 -3.00
N GLY A 423 -17.05 0.80 -2.12
CA GLY A 423 -17.32 -0.59 -1.74
C GLY A 423 -16.75 -1.61 -2.72
N TYR A 424 -17.32 -1.70 -3.91
CA TYR A 424 -16.95 -2.69 -4.93
C TYR A 424 -17.35 -2.23 -6.34
N PRO A 425 -16.67 -2.77 -7.40
CA PRO A 425 -16.95 -2.40 -8.79
C PRO A 425 -18.33 -2.90 -9.25
N ASP A 426 -18.97 -2.13 -10.12
CA ASP A 426 -20.23 -2.53 -10.75
C ASP A 426 -20.02 -3.57 -11.87
N LYS A 427 -18.82 -3.60 -12.47
CA LYS A 427 -18.39 -4.55 -13.48
C LYS A 427 -17.16 -5.31 -13.00
N TRP A 428 -17.28 -6.62 -12.89
CA TRP A 428 -16.22 -7.52 -12.45
C TRP A 428 -15.33 -7.95 -13.61
N LYS A 429 -14.02 -8.12 -13.34
CA LYS A 429 -13.07 -8.70 -14.31
C LYS A 429 -13.39 -10.17 -14.55
N ASP A 430 -13.25 -10.57 -15.81
CA ASP A 430 -13.42 -11.97 -16.24
C ASP A 430 -12.09 -12.72 -16.14
N PHE A 431 -11.98 -13.64 -15.20
CA PHE A 431 -10.83 -14.51 -15.00
C PHE A 431 -10.97 -15.87 -15.70
N SER A 432 -12.01 -16.12 -16.49
CA SER A 432 -12.28 -17.45 -17.11
C SER A 432 -11.12 -17.96 -17.95
N ALA A 433 -10.35 -17.07 -18.58
CA ALA A 433 -9.17 -17.40 -19.36
C ALA A 433 -7.89 -17.65 -18.52
N LEU A 434 -7.91 -17.36 -17.22
CA LEU A 434 -6.80 -17.65 -16.32
C LEU A 434 -6.75 -19.14 -15.99
N LYS A 435 -5.67 -19.82 -16.37
CA LYS A 435 -5.51 -21.27 -16.11
C LYS A 435 -4.87 -21.48 -14.74
N ILE A 436 -5.67 -21.94 -13.79
CA ILE A 436 -5.21 -22.42 -12.48
C ILE A 436 -5.49 -23.93 -12.43
N GLU A 437 -4.47 -24.70 -12.02
CA GLU A 437 -4.51 -26.17 -12.00
C GLU A 437 -3.87 -26.67 -10.68
N ARG A 438 -4.29 -27.84 -10.20
CA ARG A 438 -3.60 -28.51 -9.11
C ARG A 438 -2.21 -28.94 -9.55
N GLY A 439 -1.18 -28.47 -8.85
CA GLY A 439 0.23 -28.72 -9.19
C GLY A 439 1.18 -27.75 -8.48
N PRO A 440 2.39 -27.54 -9.02
CA PRO A 440 3.36 -26.63 -8.40
C PRO A 440 2.80 -25.22 -8.22
N TRP A 441 2.77 -24.74 -6.97
CA TRP A 441 2.22 -23.44 -6.62
C TRP A 441 2.85 -22.28 -7.42
N VAL A 442 4.19 -22.31 -7.56
CA VAL A 442 4.94 -21.31 -8.30
C VAL A 442 4.51 -21.19 -9.76
N LEU A 443 4.13 -22.32 -10.42
CA LEU A 443 3.68 -22.30 -11.81
C LEU A 443 2.29 -21.64 -11.96
N ASN A 444 1.39 -21.82 -11.00
CA ASN A 444 0.13 -21.09 -10.96
C ASN A 444 0.36 -19.58 -10.80
N MET A 445 1.30 -19.18 -9.97
CA MET A 445 1.64 -17.76 -9.81
C MET A 445 2.26 -17.17 -11.08
N GLN A 446 3.11 -17.92 -11.78
CA GLN A 446 3.65 -17.50 -13.09
C GLN A 446 2.56 -17.40 -14.16
N ARG A 447 1.59 -18.33 -14.20
CA ARG A 447 0.44 -18.27 -15.13
C ARG A 447 -0.44 -17.05 -14.84
N SER A 448 -0.69 -16.77 -13.56
CA SER A 448 -1.41 -15.56 -13.14
C SER A 448 -0.66 -14.29 -13.57
N ALA A 449 0.64 -14.22 -13.35
CA ALA A 449 1.46 -13.10 -13.77
C ALA A 449 1.39 -12.88 -15.29
N ALA A 450 1.54 -13.96 -16.08
CA ALA A 450 1.42 -13.91 -17.53
C ALA A 450 0.01 -13.51 -18.00
N TRP A 451 -1.04 -13.89 -17.28
CA TRP A 451 -2.41 -13.46 -17.58
C TRP A 451 -2.57 -11.96 -17.33
N TRP A 452 -2.12 -11.45 -16.19
CA TRP A 452 -2.17 -10.02 -15.85
C TRP A 452 -1.37 -9.19 -16.85
N ARG A 453 -0.17 -9.64 -17.22
CA ARG A 453 0.67 -8.98 -18.21
C ARG A 453 -0.05 -8.86 -19.57
N ARG A 454 -0.65 -9.94 -20.05
CA ARG A 454 -1.44 -9.92 -21.29
C ARG A 454 -2.67 -9.03 -21.16
N TYR A 455 -3.36 -9.07 -20.03
CA TYR A 455 -4.51 -8.21 -19.76
C TYR A 455 -4.12 -6.73 -19.87
N GLU A 456 -3.04 -6.35 -19.19
CA GLU A 456 -2.50 -4.99 -19.20
C GLU A 456 -2.03 -4.56 -20.60
N PHE A 457 -1.22 -5.39 -21.27
CA PHE A 457 -0.63 -5.06 -22.56
C PHE A 457 -1.67 -5.01 -23.68
N ASN A 458 -2.74 -5.78 -23.59
CA ASN A 458 -3.87 -5.71 -24.52
C ASN A 458 -4.65 -4.40 -24.45
N ARG A 459 -4.43 -3.55 -23.46
CA ARG A 459 -5.02 -2.21 -23.35
C ARG A 459 -4.26 -1.17 -24.18
N LEU A 460 -3.01 -1.44 -24.58
CA LEU A 460 -2.21 -0.50 -25.35
C LEU A 460 -2.95 -0.01 -26.61
N GLY A 461 -3.00 1.31 -26.77
CA GLY A 461 -3.69 1.96 -27.90
C GLY A 461 -5.23 1.88 -27.84
N LYS A 462 -5.81 1.36 -26.78
CA LYS A 462 -7.26 1.36 -26.55
C LYS A 462 -7.67 2.53 -25.65
N PRO A 463 -8.94 2.95 -25.71
CA PRO A 463 -9.49 3.87 -24.72
C PRO A 463 -9.38 3.31 -23.32
N VAL A 464 -9.19 4.20 -22.35
CA VAL A 464 -9.13 3.86 -20.93
C VAL A 464 -10.50 3.40 -20.44
N ASP A 465 -10.55 2.23 -19.79
CA ASP A 465 -11.76 1.78 -19.09
C ASP A 465 -11.77 2.38 -17.66
N ARG A 466 -12.45 3.52 -17.49
CA ARG A 466 -12.56 4.22 -16.20
C ARG A 466 -13.44 3.47 -15.18
N THR A 467 -14.02 2.31 -15.52
CA THR A 467 -14.80 1.48 -14.58
C THR A 467 -13.91 0.55 -13.75
N GLU A 468 -12.67 0.33 -14.18
CA GLU A 468 -11.73 -0.56 -13.50
C GLU A 468 -11.30 -0.06 -12.13
N TRP A 469 -11.06 -1.02 -11.22
CA TRP A 469 -10.48 -0.80 -9.91
C TRP A 469 -9.08 -1.40 -9.86
N VAL A 470 -8.16 -0.71 -9.16
CA VAL A 470 -6.80 -1.21 -8.91
C VAL A 470 -6.78 -2.07 -7.64
N MET A 471 -7.52 -1.69 -6.61
CA MET A 471 -7.63 -2.43 -5.36
C MET A 471 -8.84 -3.34 -5.34
N SER A 472 -8.68 -4.54 -4.75
CA SER A 472 -9.79 -5.47 -4.51
C SER A 472 -10.73 -4.94 -3.42
N PRO A 473 -12.04 -5.30 -3.43
CA PRO A 473 -13.01 -4.79 -2.46
C PRO A 473 -12.69 -5.06 -1.00
N GLN A 474 -12.03 -6.17 -0.69
CA GLN A 474 -11.64 -6.55 0.68
C GLN A 474 -10.36 -5.85 1.17
N THR A 475 -9.73 -5.00 0.37
CA THR A 475 -8.50 -4.28 0.76
C THR A 475 -8.81 -3.25 1.84
N TYR A 476 -8.04 -3.26 2.94
CA TYR A 476 -8.04 -2.18 3.93
C TYR A 476 -7.06 -1.09 3.47
N ASN A 477 -7.49 -0.33 2.50
CA ASN A 477 -6.84 0.86 1.96
C ASN A 477 -7.78 1.58 1.00
N ALA A 478 -7.39 2.80 0.56
CA ALA A 478 -8.08 3.61 -0.44
C ALA A 478 -7.04 4.26 -1.36
N TYR A 479 -7.46 4.91 -2.44
CA TYR A 479 -6.56 5.69 -3.28
C TYR A 479 -7.29 6.76 -4.08
N TYR A 480 -6.54 7.83 -4.39
CA TYR A 480 -6.87 8.79 -5.46
C TYR A 480 -6.06 8.47 -6.71
N ASN A 481 -6.71 8.42 -7.86
CA ASN A 481 -6.05 8.28 -9.17
C ASN A 481 -6.10 9.61 -9.92
N PRO A 482 -4.98 10.33 -10.08
CA PRO A 482 -4.97 11.63 -10.73
C PRO A 482 -5.33 11.58 -12.23
N SER A 483 -4.96 10.51 -12.94
CA SER A 483 -5.24 10.34 -14.38
C SER A 483 -6.71 10.04 -14.67
N ASN A 484 -7.45 9.51 -13.69
CA ASN A 484 -8.90 9.32 -13.78
C ASN A 484 -9.68 10.42 -13.06
N ASN A 485 -9.02 11.25 -12.27
CA ASN A 485 -9.65 12.18 -11.32
C ASN A 485 -10.71 11.46 -10.49
N GLU A 486 -10.30 10.39 -9.78
CA GLU A 486 -11.20 9.52 -9.04
C GLU A 486 -10.67 9.15 -7.66
N ILE A 487 -11.59 8.92 -6.71
CA ILE A 487 -11.30 8.25 -5.45
C ILE A 487 -11.91 6.85 -5.46
N VAL A 488 -11.17 5.89 -4.92
CA VAL A 488 -11.62 4.50 -4.80
C VAL A 488 -11.52 4.06 -3.35
N LEU A 489 -12.65 3.65 -2.80
CA LEU A 489 -12.87 3.37 -1.39
C LEU A 489 -13.38 1.92 -1.25
N PRO A 490 -12.50 0.90 -1.17
CA PRO A 490 -12.87 -0.50 -1.03
C PRO A 490 -13.71 -0.77 0.22
N ALA A 491 -14.54 -1.79 0.18
CA ALA A 491 -15.40 -2.20 1.31
C ALA A 491 -14.62 -2.49 2.59
N GLY A 492 -13.42 -3.09 2.45
CA GLY A 492 -12.54 -3.40 3.58
C GLY A 492 -12.06 -2.17 4.36
N GLN A 493 -11.99 -0.98 3.73
CA GLN A 493 -11.50 0.26 4.34
C GLN A 493 -12.39 0.73 5.51
N PHE A 494 -13.68 0.45 5.46
CA PHE A 494 -14.64 0.94 6.44
C PHE A 494 -14.85 0.00 7.63
N ALA A 495 -14.13 -1.13 7.66
CA ALA A 495 -14.27 -2.10 8.74
C ALA A 495 -13.65 -1.58 10.05
N VAL A 496 -14.39 -1.75 11.15
CA VAL A 496 -13.90 -1.52 12.52
C VAL A 496 -13.99 -2.84 13.28
N PRO A 497 -12.87 -3.40 13.76
CA PRO A 497 -12.84 -4.70 14.40
C PRO A 497 -13.84 -4.81 15.56
N GLY A 498 -14.70 -5.86 15.52
CA GLY A 498 -15.69 -6.13 16.56
C GLY A 498 -16.85 -5.16 16.62
N LYS A 499 -17.02 -4.26 15.63
CA LYS A 499 -18.15 -3.32 15.54
C LYS A 499 -18.92 -3.47 14.24
N LYS A 500 -20.22 -3.29 14.31
CA LYS A 500 -21.07 -3.06 13.13
C LYS A 500 -21.05 -1.58 12.79
N ASP A 501 -21.20 -1.27 11.51
CA ASP A 501 -21.23 0.11 11.04
C ASP A 501 -22.33 0.95 11.74
N SER A 502 -23.48 0.36 12.00
CA SER A 502 -24.61 1.00 12.71
C SER A 502 -24.35 1.32 14.19
N GLU A 503 -23.29 0.78 14.78
CA GLU A 503 -22.89 1.04 16.19
C GLU A 503 -21.92 2.21 16.33
N LEU A 504 -21.47 2.77 15.21
CA LEU A 504 -20.49 3.85 15.17
C LEU A 504 -21.19 5.21 15.18
N ASP A 505 -20.83 6.06 16.13
CA ASP A 505 -21.34 7.44 16.20
C ASP A 505 -20.72 8.33 15.11
N ASP A 506 -21.45 9.40 14.74
CA ASP A 506 -21.03 10.29 13.68
C ASP A 506 -19.66 10.96 13.95
N ALA A 507 -19.40 11.37 15.19
CA ALA A 507 -18.13 12.04 15.51
C ALA A 507 -16.94 11.13 15.22
N PHE A 508 -17.04 9.85 15.63
CA PHE A 508 -16.05 8.84 15.29
C PHE A 508 -15.94 8.62 13.77
N VAL A 509 -17.07 8.43 13.08
CA VAL A 509 -17.10 8.17 11.64
C VAL A 509 -16.50 9.34 10.85
N TYR A 510 -16.77 10.57 11.24
CA TYR A 510 -16.18 11.74 10.60
C TYR A 510 -14.68 11.85 10.87
N GLY A 511 -14.18 11.44 12.02
CA GLY A 511 -12.74 11.35 12.28
C GLY A 511 -12.09 10.19 11.53
N TYR A 512 -12.65 8.98 11.66
CA TYR A 512 -12.08 7.74 11.16
C TYR A 512 -12.24 7.57 9.64
N ALA A 513 -13.45 7.73 9.10
CA ALA A 513 -13.71 7.48 7.68
C ALA A 513 -13.64 8.77 6.85
N ALA A 514 -14.23 9.88 7.34
CA ALA A 514 -14.27 11.10 6.55
C ALA A 514 -12.92 11.83 6.52
N ALA A 515 -12.28 12.03 7.68
CA ALA A 515 -11.01 12.76 7.74
C ALA A 515 -9.83 11.91 7.28
N SER A 516 -9.61 10.72 7.92
CA SER A 516 -8.41 9.93 7.65
C SER A 516 -8.42 9.19 6.32
N THR A 517 -9.55 9.13 5.61
CA THR A 517 -9.67 8.42 4.34
C THR A 517 -10.30 9.30 3.27
N ILE A 518 -11.61 9.59 3.32
CA ILE A 518 -12.32 10.24 2.21
C ILE A 518 -11.76 11.65 1.93
N GLY A 519 -11.59 12.46 2.96
CA GLY A 519 -11.02 13.81 2.84
C GLY A 519 -9.55 13.79 2.45
N HIS A 520 -8.81 12.82 2.98
CA HIS A 520 -7.43 12.56 2.60
C HIS A 520 -7.32 12.25 1.09
N GLU A 521 -8.09 11.26 0.58
CA GLU A 521 -8.04 10.90 -0.85
C GLU A 521 -8.49 12.04 -1.76
N ILE A 522 -9.54 12.78 -1.41
CA ILE A 522 -9.94 13.95 -2.19
C ILE A 522 -8.84 15.02 -2.21
N THR A 523 -8.13 15.19 -1.09
CA THR A 523 -7.04 16.18 -1.00
C THR A 523 -5.85 15.82 -1.88
N HIS A 524 -5.60 14.53 -2.17
CA HIS A 524 -4.61 14.12 -3.15
C HIS A 524 -4.86 14.70 -4.55
N GLY A 525 -6.10 15.05 -4.90
CA GLY A 525 -6.39 15.78 -6.12
C GLY A 525 -5.74 17.19 -6.16
N PHE A 526 -5.29 17.72 -5.03
CA PHE A 526 -4.82 19.09 -4.86
C PHE A 526 -3.50 19.20 -4.08
N ASP A 527 -2.83 18.07 -3.78
CA ASP A 527 -1.50 18.04 -3.19
C ASP A 527 -0.39 18.46 -4.18
N ASP A 528 0.87 18.25 -3.85
CA ASP A 528 2.02 18.63 -4.69
C ASP A 528 2.04 17.95 -6.06
N GLU A 529 1.55 16.71 -6.16
CA GLU A 529 1.45 15.94 -7.39
C GLU A 529 0.09 16.13 -8.08
N GLY A 530 -1.00 15.86 -7.35
CA GLY A 530 -2.35 15.86 -7.92
C GLY A 530 -2.79 17.22 -8.46
N ARG A 531 -2.33 18.33 -7.86
CA ARG A 531 -2.60 19.69 -8.38
C ARG A 531 -2.09 19.91 -9.82
N GLN A 532 -1.15 19.07 -10.28
CA GLN A 532 -0.58 19.16 -11.63
C GLN A 532 -1.46 18.49 -12.70
N PHE A 533 -2.51 17.79 -12.28
CA PHE A 533 -3.48 17.16 -13.16
C PHE A 533 -4.77 17.99 -13.21
N ASP A 534 -5.32 18.21 -14.40
CA ASP A 534 -6.56 18.94 -14.60
C ASP A 534 -7.83 18.11 -14.24
N ALA A 535 -9.01 18.68 -14.42
CA ALA A 535 -10.30 18.03 -14.14
C ALA A 535 -10.53 16.74 -14.96
N ASN A 536 -9.91 16.62 -16.13
CA ASN A 536 -10.02 15.47 -17.02
C ASN A 536 -8.95 14.40 -16.74
N GLY A 537 -8.03 14.68 -15.80
CA GLY A 537 -6.93 13.77 -15.42
C GLY A 537 -5.70 13.91 -16.31
N ASN A 538 -5.53 14.99 -17.05
CA ASN A 538 -4.33 15.22 -17.83
C ASN A 538 -3.27 16.00 -17.02
N LEU A 539 -2.01 15.55 -17.09
CA LEU A 539 -0.86 16.26 -16.55
C LEU A 539 -0.67 17.58 -17.32
N HIS A 540 -1.26 18.60 -16.79
CA HIS A 540 -1.30 19.96 -17.34
C HIS A 540 -1.34 20.97 -16.21
N ASP A 541 -0.35 21.88 -16.15
CA ASP A 541 -0.35 22.96 -15.15
C ASP A 541 -1.44 23.97 -15.48
N TRP A 542 -2.54 23.91 -14.73
CA TRP A 542 -3.73 24.75 -14.89
C TRP A 542 -3.79 25.91 -13.89
N TRP A 543 -2.83 25.97 -12.97
CA TRP A 543 -2.73 27.02 -11.95
C TRP A 543 -2.17 28.30 -12.54
N GLN A 544 -2.59 29.44 -12.01
CA GLN A 544 -1.86 30.66 -12.28
C GLN A 544 -0.46 30.56 -11.68
N PRO A 545 0.59 31.08 -12.35
CA PRO A 545 1.98 30.93 -11.89
C PRO A 545 2.22 31.42 -10.46
N GLU A 546 1.58 32.51 -10.03
CA GLU A 546 1.72 33.05 -8.68
C GLU A 546 1.04 32.13 -7.64
N ASP A 547 -0.13 31.54 -7.97
CA ASP A 547 -0.81 30.58 -7.08
C ASP A 547 0.05 29.33 -6.89
N GLY A 548 0.65 28.82 -7.96
CA GLY A 548 1.60 27.71 -7.87
C GLY A 548 2.82 28.03 -7.00
N LYS A 549 3.34 29.26 -7.06
CA LYS A 549 4.41 29.74 -6.20
C LYS A 549 3.95 29.85 -4.74
N GLN A 550 2.77 30.41 -4.49
CA GLN A 550 2.17 30.50 -3.15
C GLN A 550 1.94 29.10 -2.54
N PHE A 551 1.47 28.14 -3.31
CA PHE A 551 1.32 26.76 -2.85
C PHE A 551 2.67 26.20 -2.41
N ARG A 552 3.72 26.28 -3.25
CA ARG A 552 5.07 25.77 -2.91
C ARG A 552 5.64 26.43 -1.67
N GLN A 553 5.45 27.75 -1.49
CA GLN A 553 5.89 28.46 -0.29
C GLN A 553 5.19 27.94 0.96
N ARG A 554 3.87 27.66 0.89
CA ARG A 554 3.10 27.09 1.99
C ARG A 554 3.48 25.64 2.28
N ALA A 555 3.73 24.85 1.24
CA ALA A 555 4.20 23.46 1.38
C ALA A 555 5.56 23.38 2.10
N THR A 556 6.43 24.40 2.01
CA THR A 556 7.70 24.40 2.76
C THR A 556 7.50 24.33 4.28
N PHE A 557 6.39 24.80 4.81
CA PHE A 557 6.10 24.72 6.25
C PHE A 557 5.87 23.27 6.69
N ILE A 558 5.10 22.50 5.92
CA ILE A 558 4.86 21.09 6.23
C ILE A 558 6.10 20.23 5.97
N ILE A 559 6.85 20.50 4.91
CA ILE A 559 8.13 19.84 4.62
C ILE A 559 9.10 20.02 5.80
N ARG A 560 9.30 21.25 6.28
CA ARG A 560 10.18 21.53 7.42
C ARG A 560 9.67 20.86 8.70
N GLN A 561 8.37 20.99 8.99
CA GLN A 561 7.74 20.40 10.16
C GLN A 561 8.02 18.89 10.22
N PHE A 562 7.79 18.18 9.14
CA PHE A 562 7.98 16.72 9.13
C PHE A 562 9.45 16.32 9.09
N SER A 563 10.32 17.10 8.47
CA SER A 563 11.78 16.85 8.47
C SER A 563 12.42 16.99 9.87
N GLU A 564 11.77 17.67 10.82
CA GLU A 564 12.21 17.78 12.21
C GLU A 564 11.96 16.49 13.01
N PHE A 565 11.03 15.61 12.56
CA PHE A 565 10.76 14.36 13.25
C PHE A 565 11.88 13.35 13.07
N ASN A 566 12.31 12.76 14.21
CA ASN A 566 13.31 11.69 14.25
C ASN A 566 12.69 10.46 14.95
N PRO A 567 11.99 9.59 14.23
CA PRO A 567 11.27 8.45 14.80
C PRO A 567 12.16 7.32 15.30
N VAL A 568 13.34 7.13 14.73
CA VAL A 568 14.22 6.01 15.08
C VAL A 568 15.69 6.35 14.84
N ASP A 569 16.52 6.15 15.85
CA ASP A 569 17.97 6.37 15.84
C ASP A 569 18.35 7.75 15.24
N THR A 570 19.09 7.78 14.14
CA THR A 570 19.50 9.01 13.44
C THR A 570 18.68 9.27 12.17
N LEU A 571 17.64 8.48 11.91
CA LEU A 571 16.83 8.61 10.71
C LEU A 571 15.69 9.59 10.93
N HIS A 572 15.63 10.60 10.09
CA HIS A 572 14.56 11.59 10.05
C HIS A 572 13.51 11.22 9.00
N VAL A 573 12.30 11.76 9.18
CA VAL A 573 11.29 11.75 8.12
C VAL A 573 11.81 12.57 6.95
N ASN A 574 11.69 12.03 5.74
CA ASN A 574 11.98 12.79 4.52
C ASN A 574 10.75 13.66 4.18
N GLY A 575 10.69 14.87 4.75
CA GLY A 575 9.53 15.77 4.59
C GLY A 575 9.24 16.13 3.13
N ASP A 576 10.24 16.13 2.26
CA ASP A 576 10.06 16.38 0.83
C ASP A 576 9.39 15.18 0.12
N ALA A 577 9.81 13.96 0.43
CA ALA A 577 9.19 12.75 -0.11
C ALA A 577 7.78 12.50 0.45
N THR A 578 7.50 12.94 1.68
CA THR A 578 6.22 12.68 2.37
C THR A 578 5.23 13.86 2.29
N GLN A 579 5.56 14.95 1.58
CA GLN A 579 4.77 16.18 1.62
C GLN A 579 3.34 15.97 1.13
N GLY A 580 3.10 15.21 0.07
CA GLY A 580 1.77 14.94 -0.48
C GLY A 580 0.86 14.27 0.54
N GLU A 581 1.36 13.21 1.18
CA GLU A 581 0.65 12.50 2.25
C GLU A 581 0.34 13.42 3.45
N ASN A 582 1.32 14.22 3.84
CA ASN A 582 1.17 15.13 4.98
C ASN A 582 0.17 16.26 4.68
N ILE A 583 0.13 16.76 3.44
CA ILE A 583 -0.86 17.74 2.95
C ILE A 583 -2.26 17.09 2.93
N ALA A 584 -2.35 15.84 2.46
CA ALA A 584 -3.60 15.09 2.40
C ALA A 584 -4.17 14.81 3.80
N ASP A 585 -3.34 14.44 4.77
CA ASP A 585 -3.75 14.25 6.17
C ASP A 585 -4.29 15.54 6.80
N LEU A 586 -3.61 16.67 6.62
CA LEU A 586 -4.06 17.96 7.13
C LEU A 586 -5.35 18.41 6.45
N GLY A 587 -5.44 18.28 5.12
CA GLY A 587 -6.62 18.59 4.33
C GLY A 587 -7.82 17.75 4.76
N GLY A 588 -7.62 16.44 4.89
CA GLY A 588 -8.65 15.51 5.36
C GLY A 588 -9.22 15.89 6.73
N LEU A 589 -8.33 16.20 7.69
CA LEU A 589 -8.75 16.67 9.02
C LEU A 589 -9.53 17.98 8.98
N LEU A 590 -9.10 18.99 8.23
CA LEU A 590 -9.78 20.27 8.16
C LEU A 590 -11.15 20.16 7.48
N ILE A 591 -11.22 19.43 6.37
CA ILE A 591 -12.44 19.28 5.56
C ILE A 591 -13.42 18.34 6.27
N GLY A 592 -12.93 17.27 6.88
CA GLY A 592 -13.73 16.36 7.70
C GLY A 592 -14.40 17.09 8.87
N LEU A 593 -13.66 18.00 9.54
CA LEU A 593 -14.20 18.83 10.61
C LEU A 593 -15.26 19.82 10.12
N ASP A 594 -15.02 20.47 8.97
CA ASP A 594 -16.01 21.37 8.38
C ASP A 594 -17.32 20.65 8.01
N ALA A 595 -17.21 19.42 7.51
CA ALA A 595 -18.37 18.59 7.22
C ALA A 595 -19.08 18.12 8.50
N PHE A 596 -18.32 17.69 9.51
CA PHE A 596 -18.84 17.24 10.81
C PHE A 596 -19.63 18.35 11.53
N ARG A 597 -19.15 19.58 11.49
CA ARG A 597 -19.82 20.74 12.09
C ARG A 597 -21.23 21.01 11.56
N LYS A 598 -21.57 20.49 10.39
CA LYS A 598 -22.89 20.62 9.78
C LYS A 598 -23.86 19.54 10.20
N THR A 599 -23.40 18.54 10.96
CA THR A 599 -24.25 17.42 11.39
C THR A 599 -25.09 17.79 12.62
N PRO A 600 -26.28 17.17 12.76
CA PRO A 600 -27.06 17.28 13.98
C PRO A 600 -26.31 16.78 15.24
N SER A 601 -25.46 15.78 15.10
CA SER A 601 -24.63 15.23 16.17
C SER A 601 -23.69 16.25 16.76
N TYR A 602 -23.01 17.05 15.90
CA TYR A 602 -22.16 18.13 16.34
C TYR A 602 -22.96 19.23 17.07
N ALA A 603 -24.10 19.61 16.53
CA ALA A 603 -24.94 20.68 17.09
C ALA A 603 -25.53 20.35 18.48
N LYS A 604 -25.78 19.05 18.73
CA LYS A 604 -26.28 18.58 20.05
C LYS A 604 -25.24 18.67 21.18
N ASP A 605 -23.96 18.66 20.84
CA ASP A 605 -22.80 18.65 21.77
C ASP A 605 -22.91 17.60 22.88
N GLU A 606 -23.53 16.45 22.58
CA GLU A 606 -23.74 15.38 23.54
C GLU A 606 -22.47 14.55 23.75
N LYS A 607 -22.10 14.35 25.00
CA LYS A 607 -20.94 13.53 25.35
C LYS A 607 -21.26 12.05 25.28
N ILE A 608 -20.39 11.29 24.65
CA ILE A 608 -20.42 9.83 24.61
C ILE A 608 -19.17 9.30 25.31
N GLY A 609 -19.34 8.46 26.32
CA GLY A 609 -18.23 7.94 27.11
C GLY A 609 -17.43 9.05 27.84
N GLY A 610 -18.07 10.18 28.17
CA GLY A 610 -17.44 11.34 28.78
C GLY A 610 -16.69 12.28 27.83
N LEU A 611 -16.56 11.93 26.55
CA LEU A 611 -15.85 12.66 25.51
C LEU A 611 -16.82 13.57 24.73
N THR A 612 -16.43 14.82 24.47
CA THR A 612 -17.19 15.75 23.62
C THR A 612 -17.16 15.27 22.15
N PRO A 613 -18.13 15.70 21.29
CA PRO A 613 -18.09 15.38 19.87
C PRO A 613 -16.77 15.78 19.19
N LEU A 614 -16.21 16.93 19.55
CA LEU A 614 -14.94 17.40 19.01
C LEU A 614 -13.74 16.51 19.45
N GLN A 615 -13.72 16.06 20.71
CA GLN A 615 -12.72 15.11 21.17
C GLN A 615 -12.84 13.77 20.45
N ARG A 616 -14.07 13.25 20.28
CA ARG A 616 -14.33 12.00 19.56
C ARG A 616 -13.91 12.08 18.09
N TYR A 617 -14.08 13.22 17.45
CA TYR A 617 -13.62 13.46 16.10
C TYR A 617 -12.11 13.26 15.96
N PHE A 618 -11.30 13.94 16.80
CA PHE A 618 -9.83 13.80 16.77
C PHE A 618 -9.37 12.41 17.21
N LEU A 619 -10.05 11.81 18.17
CA LEU A 619 -9.77 10.44 18.60
C LEU A 619 -10.13 9.41 17.52
N GLY A 620 -11.22 9.63 16.76
CA GLY A 620 -11.58 8.82 15.61
C GLY A 620 -10.53 8.89 14.51
N TYR A 621 -9.98 10.08 14.23
CA TYR A 621 -8.84 10.23 13.34
C TYR A 621 -7.62 9.45 13.85
N ALA A 622 -7.25 9.64 15.12
CA ALA A 622 -6.10 8.96 15.70
C ALA A 622 -6.27 7.44 15.77
N TYR A 623 -7.51 6.93 15.87
CA TYR A 623 -7.83 5.51 15.82
C TYR A 623 -7.46 4.88 14.48
N GLY A 624 -7.64 5.59 13.36
CA GLY A 624 -7.18 5.15 12.04
C GLY A 624 -5.66 4.92 11.96
N TRP A 625 -4.91 5.53 12.87
CA TRP A 625 -3.46 5.43 13.00
C TRP A 625 -3.02 4.64 14.25
N MET A 626 -3.92 3.90 14.90
CA MET A 626 -3.60 3.02 16.02
C MET A 626 -2.63 1.93 15.55
N TYR A 627 -1.33 2.11 15.84
CA TYR A 627 -0.27 1.36 15.19
C TYR A 627 1.01 1.33 16.00
N GLN A 628 1.69 0.20 16.01
CA GLN A 628 3.05 0.02 16.49
C GLN A 628 3.88 -0.76 15.49
N GLN A 629 5.19 -0.55 15.47
CA GLN A 629 6.07 -1.04 14.43
C GLN A 629 7.43 -1.44 14.99
N ARG A 630 8.04 -2.50 14.42
CA ARG A 630 9.41 -2.89 14.74
C ARG A 630 10.40 -1.84 14.21
N LYS A 631 11.52 -1.68 14.89
CA LYS A 631 12.53 -0.67 14.51
C LYS A 631 13.07 -0.86 13.08
N GLU A 632 13.26 -2.10 12.65
CA GLU A 632 13.69 -2.43 11.30
C GLU A 632 12.66 -1.99 10.25
N ALA A 633 11.39 -2.28 10.49
CA ALA A 633 10.30 -1.88 9.60
C ALA A 633 10.16 -0.35 9.54
N LEU A 634 10.29 0.33 10.69
CA LEU A 634 10.24 1.79 10.77
C LEU A 634 11.39 2.43 9.98
N ALA A 635 12.61 1.91 10.13
CA ALA A 635 13.76 2.39 9.36
C ALA A 635 13.60 2.12 7.86
N SER A 636 13.03 0.97 7.47
CA SER A 636 12.70 0.65 6.08
C SER A 636 11.68 1.64 5.54
N GLN A 637 10.62 1.93 6.28
CA GLN A 637 9.60 2.91 5.89
C GLN A 637 10.22 4.29 5.62
N LEU A 638 11.04 4.81 6.53
CA LEU A 638 11.70 6.10 6.37
C LEU A 638 12.61 6.19 5.12
N THR A 639 13.05 5.05 4.60
CA THR A 639 13.94 4.97 3.44
C THR A 639 13.20 4.72 2.12
N THR A 640 12.03 4.07 2.15
CA THR A 640 11.37 3.54 0.95
C THR A 640 9.94 4.02 0.74
N ASP A 641 9.32 4.64 1.74
CA ASP A 641 7.90 4.98 1.73
C ASP A 641 7.70 6.50 1.66
N VAL A 642 6.65 6.92 0.98
CA VAL A 642 6.22 8.31 0.89
C VAL A 642 5.29 8.72 2.03
N HIS A 643 4.96 7.78 2.93
CA HIS A 643 4.14 8.03 4.11
C HIS A 643 5.02 8.24 5.34
N ALA A 644 4.78 9.30 6.09
CA ALA A 644 5.36 9.45 7.43
C ALA A 644 4.85 8.34 8.37
N PRO A 645 5.58 7.99 9.45
CA PRO A 645 5.11 7.01 10.42
C PRO A 645 3.81 7.44 11.11
N ALA A 646 3.03 6.47 11.60
CA ALA A 646 1.68 6.69 12.13
C ALA A 646 1.60 7.75 13.25
N LYS A 647 2.60 7.78 14.14
CA LYS A 647 2.69 8.79 15.19
C LYS A 647 2.78 10.20 14.63
N GLU A 648 3.61 10.40 13.63
CA GLU A 648 3.85 11.68 12.98
C GLU A 648 2.63 12.09 12.12
N ARG A 649 1.92 11.14 11.51
CA ARG A 649 0.66 11.36 10.78
C ARG A 649 -0.50 11.76 11.72
N VAL A 650 -0.43 11.50 13.02
CA VAL A 650 -1.38 12.01 14.00
C VAL A 650 -0.90 13.35 14.57
N ASN A 651 0.29 13.38 15.16
CA ASN A 651 0.79 14.54 15.87
C ASN A 651 1.13 15.72 14.96
N GLY A 652 1.59 15.43 13.73
CA GLY A 652 1.98 16.46 12.75
C GLY A 652 0.81 17.33 12.27
N PRO A 653 -0.28 16.77 11.72
CA PRO A 653 -1.40 17.57 11.25
C PRO A 653 -2.16 18.31 12.35
N VAL A 654 -2.47 17.66 13.49
CA VAL A 654 -3.37 18.23 14.52
C VAL A 654 -2.83 19.50 15.15
N VAL A 655 -1.51 19.68 15.24
CA VAL A 655 -0.89 20.92 15.79
C VAL A 655 -1.12 22.16 14.92
N ASN A 656 -1.64 21.99 13.71
CA ASN A 656 -1.99 23.10 12.82
C ASN A 656 -3.46 23.52 12.96
N ILE A 657 -4.25 22.87 13.82
CA ILE A 657 -5.71 23.01 13.89
C ILE A 657 -6.11 23.67 15.24
N PRO A 658 -6.65 24.89 15.23
CA PRO A 658 -7.04 25.59 16.47
C PRO A 658 -8.06 24.82 17.33
N GLU A 659 -8.98 24.10 16.70
CA GLU A 659 -10.01 23.30 17.36
C GLU A 659 -9.42 22.13 18.15
N PHE A 660 -8.30 21.60 17.73
CA PHE A 660 -7.54 20.61 18.53
C PHE A 660 -7.09 21.21 19.86
N TYR A 661 -6.65 22.46 19.84
CA TYR A 661 -6.24 23.16 21.07
C TYR A 661 -7.41 23.36 22.02
N GLN A 662 -8.59 23.67 21.48
CA GLN A 662 -9.82 23.80 22.29
C GLN A 662 -10.21 22.44 22.90
N ALA A 663 -10.21 21.37 22.08
CA ALA A 663 -10.64 20.05 22.53
C ALA A 663 -9.75 19.45 23.65
N PHE A 664 -8.43 19.70 23.59
CA PHE A 664 -7.45 19.08 24.47
C PHE A 664 -6.68 20.10 25.34
N HIS A 665 -7.16 21.34 25.42
CA HIS A 665 -6.61 22.41 26.28
C HIS A 665 -5.13 22.71 26.05
N VAL A 666 -4.67 22.58 24.80
CA VAL A 666 -3.28 22.87 24.41
C VAL A 666 -3.03 24.37 24.49
N LYS A 667 -1.94 24.77 25.13
CA LYS A 667 -1.57 26.17 25.35
C LYS A 667 -0.10 26.42 25.05
N TYR A 668 0.30 27.67 24.99
CA TYR A 668 1.66 28.08 24.79
C TYR A 668 2.59 27.40 25.82
N GLY A 669 3.70 26.83 25.37
CA GLY A 669 4.65 26.05 26.13
C GLY A 669 4.43 24.54 26.14
N ASP A 670 3.27 24.05 25.68
CA ASP A 670 3.04 22.62 25.50
C ASP A 670 3.78 22.08 24.25
N LYS A 671 4.18 20.81 24.23
CA LYS A 671 4.87 20.20 23.09
C LYS A 671 4.02 20.16 21.83
N MET A 672 2.70 19.99 21.97
CA MET A 672 1.75 20.01 20.87
C MET A 672 1.31 21.43 20.45
N PHE A 673 1.88 22.48 21.07
CA PHE A 673 1.61 23.84 20.66
C PHE A 673 2.52 24.25 19.49
N ARG A 674 1.92 24.77 18.44
CA ARG A 674 2.63 25.36 17.28
C ARG A 674 2.16 26.82 17.11
N ALA A 675 3.09 27.76 17.09
CA ALA A 675 2.77 29.17 16.92
C ALA A 675 2.08 29.42 15.56
N ASP A 676 1.15 30.35 15.50
CA ASP A 676 0.35 30.64 14.30
C ASP A 676 1.21 30.94 13.07
N SER A 677 2.34 31.63 13.26
CA SER A 677 3.31 31.92 12.20
C SER A 677 4.03 30.70 11.61
N LEU A 678 3.98 29.55 12.31
CA LEU A 678 4.60 28.31 11.89
C LEU A 678 3.58 27.26 11.44
N ARG A 679 2.27 27.51 11.62
CA ARG A 679 1.22 26.60 11.19
C ARG A 679 1.14 26.54 9.68
N VAL A 680 0.86 25.34 9.20
CA VAL A 680 0.63 25.10 7.78
C VAL A 680 -0.74 25.68 7.39
N ASN A 681 -0.75 26.55 6.42
CA ASN A 681 -1.95 27.23 5.92
C ASN A 681 -2.05 27.07 4.40
N ILE A 682 -2.36 25.85 3.96
CA ILE A 682 -2.62 25.53 2.54
C ILE A 682 -4.13 25.56 2.30
N TRP A 683 -4.88 24.95 3.20
CA TRP A 683 -6.35 24.80 3.13
C TRP A 683 -7.10 25.71 4.08
#